data_b08e8109ad9efb611fc17cc4c11873ba
#
_entry.id   b08e8109ad9efb611fc17cc4c11873ba
#
_cell.length_a   1.000
_cell.length_b   1.000
_cell.length_c   1.000
_cell.angle_alpha   90.00
_cell.angle_beta   90.00
_cell.angle_gamma   90.00
#
_symmetry.space_group_name_H-M   'P 1'
#
loop_
_entity.id
_entity.type
_entity.pdbx_description
1 polymer ?
#
loop_
_entity_poly.entity_id
_entity_poly.type
_entity_poly.pdbx_seq_one_letter_code
_entity_poly.pdbx_strand_id
1 'polypeptide(L)'
;MKKRISAVLLALAMLLATAHAMPIYVDGSALGWQEPLTLEMESGDSIDNVKQKIQNTGVSVDGKCLYFGSRFLENGRTLADYNIQKESTLQLTTFLEVADSKNLSDALTSDTAVIRLTGDIEITAYMTVQRAVTIDLNGHLLKTTGKGSNLIHVTPNGELTLIDSNPNAVHKFSVEEATGLWKQDAAGTKVIKGGAITGGSYYTGGGIYVAPGGTLLMRGGNIVGCTAREGGGVHVEAGGRFEMSAGTITGCVAQTANNDDTRGGGLCNFGTTVLSGAAAIRDCRAIQSDVDHGYAGGGICSVRNLTIRDNVTVSGCTANEESDAMSIGGDANNSPTEIIGGTFDGSVTNGGTISGGAFTGPVWNNGIISGGQFTGSVVNRGTITNGTFGGEVTNESGRSFGVISGGTFNGKVTNKNDISDSSEETPAKISGGTFNGEVIGAYTVTFQSEGGSEVASQIRANTPAAQPDNPTKEGHTFIGWYNGEEKWNFADAVTEALTLTAKWTANRYTITFKPENGGQDIVIKQDYGTAITAPANPTKTGYTFAGWDKTIPSTMPAGDMTITARWTENRVIVIIRPDDSKDEPDPGIVHRWGPWRSNGDGTHTRRCTASGCFDQQNGKCYGGTPNCTQRASCILCGAKYGKTDPTRHASLEKLEAIAATAAANGRVECWHCTACDKYFADANGKTELTAENTVTEKVPPSIIQGNDARWKKGESSTLTFRSDAAFEDFAEVLVDGAALSSESYEKRNGEGNIIVELRESYLEQLAEGEHTLAIRSASGDATTHFTVEAAPDETHPVSWWVYAAALGAFAIGTCVAVISFRRKKAG
;
A
#
# COMPACT_ATOMS: atom_id res chain seq x y z
N MET A 1 -35.70 -20.20 37.15
CA MET A 1 -34.38 -19.56 36.93
C MET A 1 -34.19 -18.98 35.49
N LYS A 2 -34.53 -19.67 34.39
CA LYS A 2 -34.37 -19.17 33.03
C LYS A 2 -35.10 -17.84 32.71
N LYS A 3 -36.31 -17.58 33.25
CA LYS A 3 -37.05 -16.32 33.00
C LYS A 3 -36.49 -15.09 33.75
N ARG A 4 -35.70 -15.28 34.82
CA ARG A 4 -35.03 -14.16 35.52
C ARG A 4 -33.71 -13.81 34.92
N ILE A 5 -33.02 -14.75 34.26
CA ILE A 5 -31.76 -14.51 33.54
C ILE A 5 -32.02 -13.71 32.26
N SER A 6 -33.13 -14.01 31.53
CA SER A 6 -33.52 -13.24 30.34
C SER A 6 -33.87 -11.78 30.66
N ALA A 7 -34.55 -11.52 31.79
CA ALA A 7 -34.90 -10.16 32.17
C ALA A 7 -33.69 -9.34 32.63
N VAL A 8 -32.71 -9.96 33.28
CA VAL A 8 -31.46 -9.33 33.69
C VAL A 8 -30.54 -9.06 32.49
N LEU A 9 -30.50 -9.99 31.52
CA LEU A 9 -29.75 -9.78 30.26
C LEU A 9 -30.40 -8.72 29.38
N LEU A 10 -31.73 -8.62 29.33
CA LEU A 10 -32.44 -7.55 28.62
C LEU A 10 -32.28 -6.19 29.31
N ALA A 11 -32.30 -6.16 30.65
CA ALA A 11 -32.03 -4.95 31.41
C ALA A 11 -30.54 -4.51 31.30
N LEU A 12 -29.60 -5.47 31.26
CA LEU A 12 -28.19 -5.20 31.05
C LEU A 12 -27.91 -4.73 29.60
N ALA A 13 -28.61 -5.28 28.58
CA ALA A 13 -28.57 -4.82 27.22
C ALA A 13 -29.17 -3.41 27.06
N MET A 14 -30.27 -3.10 27.78
CA MET A 14 -30.83 -1.75 27.81
C MET A 14 -29.92 -0.75 28.57
N LEU A 15 -29.23 -1.19 29.65
CA LEU A 15 -28.24 -0.34 30.33
C LEU A 15 -26.97 -0.12 29.50
N LEU A 16 -26.54 -1.10 28.68
CA LEU A 16 -25.41 -0.95 27.75
C LEU A 16 -25.77 -0.07 26.54
N ALA A 17 -27.05 -0.11 26.09
CA ALA A 17 -27.51 0.76 25.00
C ALA A 17 -27.62 2.23 25.41
N THR A 18 -27.86 2.52 26.71
CA THR A 18 -27.92 3.91 27.22
C THR A 18 -26.56 4.51 27.58
N ALA A 19 -25.47 3.71 27.56
CA ALA A 19 -24.14 4.19 27.97
C ALA A 19 -23.40 4.98 26.85
N HIS A 20 -23.93 5.07 25.62
CA HIS A 20 -23.31 5.77 24.48
C HIS A 20 -24.18 6.90 23.90
N ALA A 21 -25.43 7.03 24.35
CA ALA A 21 -26.30 8.12 23.90
C ALA A 21 -25.81 9.47 24.48
N MET A 22 -25.62 10.43 23.60
CA MET A 22 -25.25 11.81 23.95
C MET A 22 -26.43 12.74 23.66
N PRO A 23 -26.95 13.50 24.64
CA PRO A 23 -27.91 14.53 24.36
C PRO A 23 -27.29 15.65 23.52
N ILE A 24 -27.99 16.01 22.44
CA ILE A 24 -27.76 17.22 21.67
C ILE A 24 -29.03 18.08 21.70
N TYR A 25 -28.87 19.35 21.50
CA TYR A 25 -30.00 20.30 21.47
C TYR A 25 -30.23 20.76 20.03
N VAL A 26 -31.49 20.91 19.64
CA VAL A 26 -31.87 21.54 18.38
C VAL A 26 -32.63 22.82 18.69
N ASP A 27 -32.00 23.93 18.38
CA ASP A 27 -32.59 25.26 18.51
C ASP A 27 -33.39 25.63 17.26
N GLY A 28 -34.66 25.82 17.39
CA GLY A 28 -35.56 26.27 16.36
C GLY A 28 -36.08 27.71 16.64
N SER A 29 -35.35 28.53 17.37
CA SER A 29 -35.75 29.93 17.68
C SER A 29 -36.05 30.75 16.42
N ALA A 30 -35.31 30.52 15.32
CA ALA A 30 -35.55 31.05 13.99
C ALA A 30 -36.93 30.63 13.40
N LEU A 31 -37.53 29.58 13.92
CA LEU A 31 -38.85 29.04 13.54
C LEU A 31 -39.93 29.36 14.59
N GLY A 32 -39.59 30.18 15.58
CA GLY A 32 -40.51 30.59 16.62
C GLY A 32 -40.63 29.64 17.82
N TRP A 33 -39.67 28.70 17.98
CA TRP A 33 -39.65 27.81 19.15
C TRP A 33 -39.29 28.58 20.40
N GLN A 34 -39.92 28.21 21.54
CA GLN A 34 -39.65 28.85 22.83
C GLN A 34 -38.48 28.17 23.55
N GLU A 35 -38.29 26.87 23.32
CA GLU A 35 -37.24 26.10 23.95
C GLU A 35 -36.60 25.15 22.92
N PRO A 36 -35.31 24.82 23.04
CA PRO A 36 -34.62 23.83 22.18
C PRO A 36 -35.15 22.42 22.40
N LEU A 37 -35.21 21.64 21.33
CA LEU A 37 -35.52 20.21 21.33
C LEU A 37 -34.27 19.41 21.76
N THR A 38 -34.43 18.53 22.75
CA THR A 38 -33.36 17.62 23.17
C THR A 38 -33.49 16.29 22.39
N LEU A 39 -32.41 15.82 21.77
CA LEU A 39 -32.32 14.55 21.09
C LEU A 39 -31.20 13.70 21.68
N GLU A 40 -31.49 12.46 21.94
CA GLU A 40 -30.46 11.43 22.29
C GLU A 40 -29.88 10.86 21.01
N MET A 41 -28.60 11.09 20.77
CA MET A 41 -27.88 10.71 19.55
C MET A 41 -26.61 9.93 19.89
N GLU A 42 -26.03 9.28 18.89
CA GLU A 42 -24.68 8.71 18.95
C GLU A 42 -23.75 9.51 18.03
N SER A 43 -22.44 9.50 18.28
CA SER A 43 -21.48 10.25 17.45
C SER A 43 -21.44 9.77 16.00
N GLY A 44 -21.77 8.49 15.76
CA GLY A 44 -21.90 7.89 14.43
C GLY A 44 -23.23 8.11 13.73
N ASP A 45 -24.22 8.73 14.41
CA ASP A 45 -25.51 9.02 13.77
C ASP A 45 -25.33 10.03 12.63
N SER A 46 -25.98 9.75 11.49
CA SER A 46 -25.97 10.67 10.36
C SER A 46 -26.89 11.87 10.59
N ILE A 47 -26.64 12.93 9.86
CA ILE A 47 -27.49 14.15 9.88
C ILE A 47 -28.93 13.81 9.44
N ASP A 48 -29.11 12.83 8.57
CA ASP A 48 -30.42 12.30 8.20
C ASP A 48 -31.12 11.67 9.40
N ASN A 49 -30.40 10.90 10.24
CA ASN A 49 -30.93 10.34 11.48
C ASN A 49 -31.37 11.45 12.45
N VAL A 50 -30.58 12.55 12.55
CA VAL A 50 -30.98 13.72 13.34
C VAL A 50 -32.29 14.29 12.82
N LYS A 51 -32.40 14.55 11.51
CA LYS A 51 -33.62 15.08 10.86
C LYS A 51 -34.80 14.15 11.08
N GLN A 52 -34.61 12.84 10.95
CA GLN A 52 -35.66 11.85 11.19
C GLN A 52 -36.13 11.87 12.66
N LYS A 53 -35.22 12.00 13.61
CA LYS A 53 -35.58 12.12 15.04
C LYS A 53 -36.34 13.43 15.30
N ILE A 54 -35.99 14.54 14.67
CA ILE A 54 -36.77 15.80 14.73
C ILE A 54 -38.17 15.56 14.17
N GLN A 55 -38.33 14.94 13.01
CA GLN A 55 -39.64 14.61 12.42
C GLN A 55 -40.51 13.75 13.34
N ASN A 56 -39.88 12.77 14.01
CA ASN A 56 -40.59 11.89 14.95
C ASN A 56 -41.18 12.65 16.18
N THR A 57 -40.72 13.86 16.45
CA THR A 57 -41.32 14.75 17.47
C THR A 57 -42.52 15.57 16.95
N GLY A 58 -42.91 15.39 15.69
CA GLY A 58 -44.00 16.12 15.04
C GLY A 58 -43.58 17.43 14.36
N VAL A 59 -42.28 17.72 14.30
CA VAL A 59 -41.73 18.91 13.62
C VAL A 59 -41.33 18.51 12.20
N SER A 60 -41.98 19.09 11.18
CA SER A 60 -41.54 18.89 9.80
C SER A 60 -40.16 19.46 9.57
N VAL A 61 -39.28 18.73 8.95
CA VAL A 61 -37.97 19.20 8.50
C VAL A 61 -37.94 19.56 7.02
N ASP A 62 -39.07 19.41 6.31
CA ASP A 62 -39.21 19.77 4.89
C ASP A 62 -38.95 21.28 4.70
N GLY A 63 -38.09 21.60 3.75
CA GLY A 63 -37.67 23.00 3.52
C GLY A 63 -36.80 23.58 4.65
N LYS A 64 -36.23 22.75 5.54
CA LYS A 64 -35.39 23.20 6.64
C LYS A 64 -34.02 22.56 6.60
N CYS A 65 -33.05 23.25 7.17
CA CYS A 65 -31.67 22.82 7.26
C CYS A 65 -31.13 22.93 8.70
N LEU A 66 -30.13 22.11 9.00
CA LEU A 66 -29.44 22.09 10.29
C LEU A 66 -28.07 22.73 10.16
N TYR A 67 -27.67 23.45 11.22
CA TYR A 67 -26.38 24.09 11.39
C TYR A 67 -25.78 23.77 12.76
N PHE A 68 -24.44 23.71 12.79
CA PHE A 68 -23.68 23.74 14.04
C PHE A 68 -22.70 24.91 14.01
N GLY A 69 -22.96 25.94 14.78
CA GLY A 69 -22.30 27.22 14.60
C GLY A 69 -22.62 27.81 13.22
N SER A 70 -21.59 28.16 12.44
CA SER A 70 -21.75 28.64 11.05
C SER A 70 -21.71 27.50 10.02
N ARG A 71 -21.53 26.21 10.45
CA ARG A 71 -21.38 25.08 9.53
C ARG A 71 -22.72 24.45 9.18
N PHE A 72 -23.04 24.42 7.89
CA PHE A 72 -24.14 23.63 7.35
C PHE A 72 -23.89 22.13 7.57
N LEU A 73 -24.92 21.40 8.01
CA LEU A 73 -24.86 19.97 8.22
C LEU A 73 -25.46 19.23 7.04
N GLU A 74 -24.61 18.55 6.26
CA GLU A 74 -24.96 17.81 5.07
C GLU A 74 -25.61 16.47 5.41
N ASN A 75 -26.59 16.05 4.63
CA ASN A 75 -27.15 14.71 4.70
C ASN A 75 -26.06 13.68 4.36
N GLY A 76 -26.18 12.46 4.93
CA GLY A 76 -25.22 11.41 4.73
C GLY A 76 -23.93 11.51 5.56
N ARG A 77 -23.62 12.67 6.16
CA ARG A 77 -22.50 12.82 7.09
C ARG A 77 -22.91 12.54 8.52
N THR A 78 -21.95 12.18 9.37
CA THR A 78 -22.18 11.87 10.78
C THR A 78 -21.95 13.08 11.70
N LEU A 79 -22.46 13.00 12.92
CA LEU A 79 -22.19 14.00 13.96
C LEU A 79 -20.68 14.11 14.27
N ALA A 80 -19.95 13.00 14.17
CA ALA A 80 -18.51 12.95 14.35
C ALA A 80 -17.76 13.74 13.25
N ASP A 81 -18.22 13.74 12.00
CA ASP A 81 -17.62 14.50 10.90
C ASP A 81 -17.60 16.01 11.15
N TYR A 82 -18.53 16.49 11.97
CA TYR A 82 -18.65 17.88 12.36
C TYR A 82 -18.11 18.17 13.76
N ASN A 83 -17.52 17.15 14.42
CA ASN A 83 -17.08 17.24 15.82
C ASN A 83 -18.21 17.68 16.78
N ILE A 84 -19.44 17.26 16.49
CA ILE A 84 -20.58 17.51 17.34
C ILE A 84 -20.50 16.57 18.53
N GLN A 85 -20.51 17.12 19.72
CA GLN A 85 -20.34 16.40 20.97
C GLN A 85 -21.60 16.50 21.85
N LYS A 86 -21.58 15.81 22.98
CA LYS A 86 -22.59 15.89 24.00
C LYS A 86 -22.88 17.34 24.36
N GLU A 87 -24.15 17.70 24.48
CA GLU A 87 -24.65 19.04 24.81
C GLU A 87 -24.40 20.11 23.73
N SER A 88 -23.98 19.71 22.52
CA SER A 88 -23.91 20.60 21.35
C SER A 88 -25.31 21.09 20.95
N THR A 89 -25.43 22.35 20.57
CA THR A 89 -26.66 22.91 20.04
C THR A 89 -26.62 23.08 18.53
N LEU A 90 -27.53 22.41 17.83
CA LEU A 90 -27.76 22.55 16.41
C LEU A 90 -28.87 23.57 16.15
N GLN A 91 -28.73 24.36 15.09
CA GLN A 91 -29.74 25.34 14.69
C GLN A 91 -30.59 24.82 13.55
N LEU A 92 -31.88 24.75 13.66
CA LEU A 92 -32.83 24.43 12.60
C LEU A 92 -33.44 25.75 12.04
N THR A 93 -33.24 25.96 10.73
CA THR A 93 -33.72 27.19 10.04
C THR A 93 -34.35 26.88 8.70
N THR A 94 -35.04 27.82 8.08
CA THR A 94 -35.58 27.73 6.73
C THR A 94 -34.61 28.28 5.70
N PHE A 95 -34.76 27.82 4.45
CA PHE A 95 -34.14 28.46 3.29
C PHE A 95 -34.89 29.73 2.95
N LEU A 96 -34.17 30.79 2.57
CA LEU A 96 -34.78 31.89 1.80
C LEU A 96 -34.72 31.50 0.31
N GLU A 97 -35.86 31.23 -0.23
CA GLU A 97 -36.00 30.87 -1.64
C GLU A 97 -35.92 32.11 -2.55
N VAL A 98 -35.07 32.03 -3.58
CA VAL A 98 -34.85 33.12 -4.54
C VAL A 98 -34.91 32.61 -5.97
N ALA A 99 -35.58 33.39 -6.85
CA ALA A 99 -35.77 33.03 -8.27
C ALA A 99 -35.14 34.02 -9.25
N ASP A 100 -34.63 35.17 -8.76
CA ASP A 100 -34.04 36.20 -9.62
C ASP A 100 -32.85 36.91 -8.97
N SER A 101 -32.12 37.67 -9.79
CA SER A 101 -30.88 38.35 -9.37
C SER A 101 -31.11 39.45 -8.33
N LYS A 102 -32.28 40.14 -8.36
CA LYS A 102 -32.58 41.17 -7.38
C LYS A 102 -32.80 40.57 -6.00
N ASN A 103 -33.66 39.54 -5.91
CA ASN A 103 -33.92 38.83 -4.66
C ASN A 103 -32.67 38.16 -4.10
N LEU A 104 -31.78 37.62 -4.96
CA LEU A 104 -30.49 37.09 -4.55
C LEU A 104 -29.58 38.18 -3.96
N SER A 105 -29.51 39.35 -4.62
CA SER A 105 -28.72 40.49 -4.13
C SER A 105 -29.25 41.02 -2.77
N ASP A 106 -30.58 41.14 -2.65
CA ASP A 106 -31.23 41.56 -1.41
C ASP A 106 -30.99 40.54 -0.27
N ALA A 107 -31.06 39.23 -0.60
CA ALA A 107 -30.78 38.14 0.33
C ALA A 107 -29.31 38.13 0.85
N LEU A 108 -28.37 38.44 -0.01
CA LEU A 108 -26.92 38.51 0.35
C LEU A 108 -26.61 39.68 1.28
N THR A 109 -27.46 40.73 1.28
CA THR A 109 -27.32 41.90 2.15
C THR A 109 -28.19 41.83 3.41
N SER A 110 -29.15 40.90 3.47
CA SER A 110 -30.03 40.66 4.64
C SER A 110 -29.32 39.74 5.68
N ASP A 111 -29.93 39.54 6.85
CA ASP A 111 -29.42 38.65 7.88
C ASP A 111 -29.67 37.16 7.59
N THR A 112 -30.14 36.81 6.39
CA THR A 112 -30.44 35.41 6.01
C THR A 112 -29.19 34.59 5.93
N ALA A 113 -29.14 33.46 6.66
CA ALA A 113 -27.97 32.56 6.67
C ALA A 113 -27.94 31.62 5.47
N VAL A 114 -29.12 31.24 4.92
CA VAL A 114 -29.23 30.21 3.87
C VAL A 114 -30.16 30.68 2.75
N ILE A 115 -29.64 30.69 1.54
CA ILE A 115 -30.31 31.07 0.32
C ILE A 115 -30.41 29.84 -0.58
N ARG A 116 -31.61 29.49 -1.04
CA ARG A 116 -31.85 28.41 -2.01
C ARG A 116 -32.35 28.97 -3.33
N LEU A 117 -31.72 28.56 -4.41
CA LEU A 117 -32.20 28.87 -5.74
C LEU A 117 -33.44 28.02 -6.08
N THR A 118 -34.46 28.65 -6.69
CA THR A 118 -35.69 27.97 -7.18
C THR A 118 -35.83 28.04 -8.69
N GLY A 119 -34.81 28.55 -9.37
CA GLY A 119 -34.73 28.67 -10.82
C GLY A 119 -33.34 29.13 -11.25
N ASP A 120 -33.05 29.04 -12.54
CA ASP A 120 -31.82 29.58 -13.11
C ASP A 120 -31.80 31.11 -12.95
N ILE A 121 -30.73 31.65 -12.38
CA ILE A 121 -30.58 33.10 -12.14
C ILE A 121 -29.50 33.65 -13.05
N GLU A 122 -29.87 34.66 -13.86
CA GLU A 122 -28.91 35.44 -14.65
C GLU A 122 -28.57 36.75 -13.95
N ILE A 123 -27.28 37.00 -13.71
CA ILE A 123 -26.80 38.23 -13.09
C ILE A 123 -26.04 39.08 -14.11
N THR A 124 -26.17 40.39 -14.00
CA THR A 124 -25.52 41.39 -14.86
C THR A 124 -24.33 42.09 -14.21
N ALA A 125 -24.20 41.96 -12.87
CA ALA A 125 -23.08 42.47 -12.07
C ALA A 125 -22.72 41.43 -11.05
N TYR A 126 -21.46 41.46 -10.56
CA TYR A 126 -21.02 40.49 -9.54
C TYR A 126 -21.81 40.60 -8.24
N MET A 127 -22.00 39.43 -7.58
CA MET A 127 -22.61 39.37 -6.28
C MET A 127 -21.52 39.46 -5.19
N THR A 128 -21.77 40.21 -4.14
CA THR A 128 -20.80 40.45 -3.06
C THR A 128 -21.22 39.70 -1.81
N VAL A 129 -20.34 38.88 -1.27
CA VAL A 129 -20.52 38.17 0.01
C VAL A 129 -19.67 38.83 1.08
N GLN A 130 -20.33 39.51 2.03
CA GLN A 130 -19.68 40.32 3.08
C GLN A 130 -19.78 39.70 4.48
N ARG A 131 -20.45 38.58 4.65
CA ARG A 131 -20.70 37.86 5.90
C ARG A 131 -20.82 36.35 5.60
N ALA A 132 -20.97 35.54 6.66
CA ALA A 132 -21.24 34.11 6.48
C ALA A 132 -22.62 33.88 5.84
N VAL A 133 -22.66 33.18 4.70
CA VAL A 133 -23.88 32.82 4.00
C VAL A 133 -23.69 31.51 3.25
N THR A 134 -24.72 30.67 3.24
CA THR A 134 -24.79 29.47 2.39
C THR A 134 -25.66 29.75 1.19
N ILE A 135 -25.17 29.39 0.00
CA ILE A 135 -25.95 29.33 -1.23
C ILE A 135 -26.15 27.88 -1.60
N ASP A 136 -27.41 27.44 -1.62
CA ASP A 136 -27.83 26.15 -2.15
C ASP A 136 -28.27 26.34 -3.60
N LEU A 137 -27.49 25.79 -4.54
CA LEU A 137 -27.79 25.85 -5.97
C LEU A 137 -29.05 25.07 -6.32
N ASN A 138 -29.40 24.03 -5.54
CA ASN A 138 -30.61 23.23 -5.70
C ASN A 138 -30.83 22.77 -7.16
N GLY A 139 -29.74 22.38 -7.83
CA GLY A 139 -29.75 21.95 -9.23
C GLY A 139 -29.87 23.06 -10.26
N HIS A 140 -29.85 24.33 -9.90
CA HIS A 140 -30.02 25.46 -10.79
C HIS A 140 -28.70 26.15 -11.18
N LEU A 141 -28.76 26.95 -12.24
CA LEU A 141 -27.62 27.73 -12.72
C LEU A 141 -27.63 29.15 -12.15
N LEU A 142 -26.50 29.54 -11.59
CA LEU A 142 -26.17 30.95 -11.37
C LEU A 142 -25.22 31.38 -12.49
N LYS A 143 -25.70 32.21 -13.42
CA LYS A 143 -24.97 32.51 -14.65
C LYS A 143 -24.87 33.99 -14.96
N THR A 144 -23.89 34.35 -15.78
CA THR A 144 -23.80 35.68 -16.38
C THR A 144 -23.43 35.56 -17.85
N THR A 145 -23.98 36.45 -18.65
CA THR A 145 -23.60 36.72 -20.04
C THR A 145 -22.82 38.03 -20.19
N GLY A 146 -22.63 38.76 -19.08
CA GLY A 146 -21.87 40.01 -19.02
C GLY A 146 -20.38 39.81 -19.14
N LYS A 147 -19.71 40.53 -20.05
CA LYS A 147 -18.25 40.55 -20.11
C LYS A 147 -17.66 41.48 -19.03
N GLY A 148 -16.57 41.09 -18.39
CA GLY A 148 -15.82 41.94 -17.47
C GLY A 148 -16.32 41.90 -16.02
N SER A 149 -16.94 40.79 -15.58
CA SER A 149 -17.35 40.56 -14.20
C SER A 149 -17.12 39.11 -13.76
N ASN A 150 -16.56 38.87 -12.57
CA ASN A 150 -16.72 37.61 -11.87
C ASN A 150 -18.18 37.43 -11.43
N LEU A 151 -18.59 36.21 -11.09
CA LEU A 151 -19.97 36.01 -10.61
C LEU A 151 -20.07 36.37 -9.12
N ILE A 152 -19.14 35.89 -8.30
CA ILE A 152 -19.16 36.08 -6.87
C ILE A 152 -17.82 36.64 -6.37
N HIS A 153 -17.91 37.68 -5.54
CA HIS A 153 -16.80 38.28 -4.83
C HIS A 153 -16.97 38.05 -3.33
N VAL A 154 -16.14 37.17 -2.75
CA VAL A 154 -16.09 36.98 -1.28
C VAL A 154 -15.14 38.00 -0.69
N THR A 155 -15.69 38.99 0.01
CA THR A 155 -14.93 40.12 0.58
C THR A 155 -14.19 39.76 1.88
N PRO A 156 -13.34 40.63 2.41
CA PRO A 156 -12.81 40.46 3.77
C PRO A 156 -13.93 40.23 4.80
N ASN A 157 -13.77 39.21 5.65
CA ASN A 157 -14.75 38.72 6.62
C ASN A 157 -16.03 38.10 6.02
N GLY A 158 -16.14 37.99 4.69
CA GLY A 158 -17.18 37.22 4.02
C GLY A 158 -16.84 35.71 4.09
N GLU A 159 -17.87 34.88 4.32
CA GLU A 159 -17.74 33.42 4.22
C GLU A 159 -18.86 32.89 3.33
N LEU A 160 -18.52 32.35 2.18
CA LEU A 160 -19.46 31.69 1.31
C LEU A 160 -19.34 30.16 1.45
N THR A 161 -20.44 29.53 1.87
CA THR A 161 -20.62 28.08 1.73
C THR A 161 -21.47 27.81 0.48
N LEU A 162 -20.92 27.04 -0.46
CA LEU A 162 -21.62 26.60 -1.66
C LEU A 162 -22.02 25.14 -1.52
N ILE A 163 -23.32 24.85 -1.66
CA ILE A 163 -23.88 23.50 -1.64
C ILE A 163 -24.84 23.31 -2.82
N ASP A 164 -25.24 22.06 -3.06
CA ASP A 164 -26.23 21.70 -4.08
C ASP A 164 -27.09 20.54 -3.55
N SER A 165 -28.33 20.85 -3.17
CA SER A 165 -29.26 19.85 -2.61
C SER A 165 -29.98 19.03 -3.67
N ASN A 166 -29.81 19.34 -4.97
CA ASN A 166 -30.34 18.57 -6.10
C ASN A 166 -29.22 18.24 -7.10
N PRO A 167 -28.31 17.31 -6.75
CA PRO A 167 -27.14 16.96 -7.57
C PRO A 167 -27.50 16.21 -8.87
N ASN A 168 -28.77 15.83 -9.08
CA ASN A 168 -29.21 15.08 -10.26
C ASN A 168 -29.76 15.96 -11.40
N ALA A 169 -29.93 17.27 -11.18
CA ALA A 169 -30.27 18.18 -12.26
C ALA A 169 -29.22 18.11 -13.38
N VAL A 170 -29.67 18.22 -14.64
CA VAL A 170 -28.78 18.02 -15.80
C VAL A 170 -28.67 19.30 -16.62
N HIS A 171 -27.42 19.74 -16.83
CA HIS A 171 -27.11 20.89 -17.68
C HIS A 171 -26.12 20.49 -18.76
N LYS A 172 -26.36 21.04 -19.99
CA LYS A 172 -25.52 20.74 -21.15
C LYS A 172 -24.63 21.93 -21.51
N PHE A 173 -23.44 21.60 -22.00
CA PHE A 173 -22.44 22.57 -22.41
C PHE A 173 -21.82 22.17 -23.76
N SER A 174 -21.49 23.15 -24.58
CA SER A 174 -20.59 23.01 -25.74
C SER A 174 -19.19 23.46 -25.37
N VAL A 175 -18.18 22.96 -26.09
CA VAL A 175 -16.79 23.34 -25.93
C VAL A 175 -16.40 24.28 -27.07
N GLU A 176 -15.87 25.45 -26.76
CA GLU A 176 -15.29 26.35 -27.74
C GLU A 176 -13.92 25.81 -28.20
N GLU A 177 -13.79 25.39 -29.45
CA GLU A 177 -12.59 24.73 -29.97
C GLU A 177 -11.31 25.54 -29.76
N ALA A 178 -11.38 26.88 -29.98
CA ALA A 178 -10.19 27.73 -29.89
C ALA A 178 -9.61 27.84 -28.48
N THR A 179 -10.45 27.79 -27.45
CA THR A 179 -10.05 28.05 -26.06
C THR A 179 -10.23 26.87 -25.12
N GLY A 180 -11.07 25.89 -25.50
CA GLY A 180 -11.49 24.81 -24.61
C GLY A 180 -12.52 25.25 -23.56
N LEU A 181 -13.03 26.49 -23.62
CA LEU A 181 -14.03 27.04 -22.69
C LEU A 181 -15.36 26.30 -22.85
N TRP A 182 -15.97 25.89 -21.74
CA TRP A 182 -17.29 25.31 -21.77
C TRP A 182 -18.34 26.40 -21.67
N LYS A 183 -19.30 26.43 -22.61
CA LYS A 183 -20.40 27.40 -22.65
C LYS A 183 -21.73 26.66 -22.50
N GLN A 184 -22.64 27.16 -21.65
CA GLN A 184 -23.97 26.58 -21.52
C GLN A 184 -24.66 26.57 -22.89
N ASP A 185 -25.12 25.40 -23.30
CA ASP A 185 -25.75 25.17 -24.59
C ASP A 185 -26.64 23.93 -24.52
N ALA A 186 -27.93 24.10 -24.75
CA ALA A 186 -28.92 23.01 -24.75
C ALA A 186 -28.60 21.90 -25.76
N ALA A 187 -27.87 22.21 -26.85
CA ALA A 187 -27.41 21.28 -27.86
C ALA A 187 -26.00 20.70 -27.52
N GLY A 188 -25.36 21.14 -26.44
CA GLY A 188 -24.02 20.74 -26.03
C GLY A 188 -23.91 19.25 -25.73
N THR A 189 -22.71 18.72 -25.95
CA THR A 189 -22.36 17.30 -25.72
C THR A 189 -21.78 17.02 -24.35
N LYS A 190 -21.24 18.04 -23.66
CA LYS A 190 -20.76 17.90 -22.30
C LYS A 190 -21.90 18.04 -21.31
N VAL A 191 -21.94 17.16 -20.33
CA VAL A 191 -23.03 17.05 -19.35
C VAL A 191 -22.47 17.28 -17.95
N ILE A 192 -23.13 18.18 -17.21
CA ILE A 192 -22.88 18.41 -15.79
C ILE A 192 -24.15 18.05 -15.03
N LYS A 193 -23.97 17.30 -13.95
CA LYS A 193 -25.02 16.98 -12.98
C LYS A 193 -24.93 17.95 -11.81
N GLY A 194 -26.07 18.36 -11.31
CA GLY A 194 -26.22 19.33 -10.22
C GLY A 194 -26.18 20.80 -10.68
N GLY A 195 -26.43 21.69 -9.72
CA GLY A 195 -26.38 23.13 -9.93
C GLY A 195 -24.97 23.64 -10.26
N ALA A 196 -24.88 24.75 -10.97
CA ALA A 196 -23.61 25.30 -11.37
C ALA A 196 -23.54 26.84 -11.38
N ILE A 197 -22.35 27.36 -11.10
CA ILE A 197 -21.93 28.75 -11.35
C ILE A 197 -21.24 28.77 -12.72
N THR A 198 -21.66 29.63 -13.65
CA THR A 198 -21.16 29.58 -15.04
C THR A 198 -21.13 30.94 -15.76
N GLY A 199 -20.21 31.05 -16.74
CA GLY A 199 -20.15 32.20 -17.66
C GLY A 199 -19.39 33.43 -17.13
N GLY A 200 -18.85 33.39 -15.92
CA GLY A 200 -18.06 34.49 -15.38
C GLY A 200 -16.79 34.79 -16.19
N SER A 201 -16.49 36.08 -16.37
CA SER A 201 -15.32 36.51 -17.13
C SER A 201 -14.74 37.79 -16.54
N TYR A 202 -13.57 37.72 -15.91
CA TYR A 202 -12.93 38.85 -15.28
C TYR A 202 -11.39 38.71 -15.30
N TYR A 203 -10.71 39.70 -14.73
CA TYR A 203 -9.25 39.71 -14.65
C TYR A 203 -8.73 38.60 -13.68
N THR A 204 -9.37 38.44 -12.50
CA THR A 204 -9.06 37.41 -11.52
C THR A 204 -10.35 36.76 -11.02
N GLY A 205 -10.37 35.40 -10.90
CA GLY A 205 -11.51 34.64 -10.38
C GLY A 205 -12.75 34.75 -11.26
N GLY A 206 -12.72 34.21 -12.46
CA GLY A 206 -13.85 34.29 -13.39
C GLY A 206 -15.17 33.84 -12.77
N GLY A 207 -15.20 32.69 -12.10
CA GLY A 207 -16.36 32.24 -11.32
C GLY A 207 -16.41 32.91 -9.96
N ILE A 208 -15.43 32.69 -9.10
CA ILE A 208 -15.40 33.22 -7.73
C ILE A 208 -14.02 33.83 -7.45
N TYR A 209 -14.04 35.04 -6.90
CA TYR A 209 -12.88 35.70 -6.34
C TYR A 209 -12.96 35.69 -4.81
N VAL A 210 -11.91 35.25 -4.15
CA VAL A 210 -11.77 35.21 -2.68
C VAL A 210 -10.74 36.23 -2.26
N ALA A 211 -11.20 37.34 -1.67
CA ALA A 211 -10.35 38.45 -1.22
C ALA A 211 -9.53 38.05 0.05
N PRO A 212 -8.49 38.84 0.40
CA PRO A 212 -7.80 38.66 1.68
C PRO A 212 -8.76 38.67 2.88
N GLY A 213 -8.72 37.66 3.74
CA GLY A 213 -9.65 37.49 4.86
C GLY A 213 -11.03 36.97 4.51
N GLY A 214 -11.32 36.72 3.22
CA GLY A 214 -12.53 36.02 2.75
C GLY A 214 -12.37 34.51 2.82
N THR A 215 -13.47 33.77 2.96
CA THR A 215 -13.49 32.30 3.01
C THR A 215 -14.52 31.74 2.01
N LEU A 216 -14.10 30.80 1.18
CA LEU A 216 -14.97 29.99 0.32
C LEU A 216 -14.95 28.55 0.80
N LEU A 217 -16.12 27.97 1.07
CA LEU A 217 -16.34 26.57 1.43
C LEU A 217 -17.20 25.92 0.36
N MET A 218 -16.60 25.14 -0.54
CA MET A 218 -17.34 24.39 -1.57
C MET A 218 -17.59 22.97 -1.09
N ARG A 219 -18.85 22.68 -0.78
CA ARG A 219 -19.34 21.40 -0.25
C ARG A 219 -20.19 20.63 -1.27
N GLY A 220 -20.46 21.25 -2.42
CA GLY A 220 -21.24 20.68 -3.51
C GLY A 220 -21.40 21.68 -4.63
N GLY A 221 -22.13 21.32 -5.69
CA GLY A 221 -22.33 22.13 -6.88
C GLY A 221 -21.08 22.20 -7.78
N ASN A 222 -21.18 22.98 -8.83
CA ASN A 222 -20.15 23.03 -9.86
C ASN A 222 -19.78 24.47 -10.21
N ILE A 223 -18.55 24.70 -10.65
CA ILE A 223 -18.10 25.94 -11.28
C ILE A 223 -17.66 25.55 -12.70
N VAL A 224 -18.38 26.08 -13.70
CA VAL A 224 -18.28 25.57 -15.08
C VAL A 224 -18.07 26.71 -16.06
N GLY A 225 -17.08 26.56 -16.95
CA GLY A 225 -16.94 27.45 -18.10
C GLY A 225 -16.76 28.92 -17.73
N CYS A 226 -15.99 29.22 -16.71
CA CYS A 226 -15.63 30.58 -16.32
C CYS A 226 -14.23 30.92 -16.86
N THR A 227 -13.94 32.23 -17.09
CA THR A 227 -12.67 32.65 -17.65
C THR A 227 -12.08 33.85 -16.93
N ALA A 228 -10.77 33.85 -16.74
CA ALA A 228 -9.99 34.93 -16.16
C ALA A 228 -8.56 34.93 -16.69
N ARG A 229 -7.74 35.92 -16.32
CA ARG A 229 -6.28 35.79 -16.46
C ARG A 229 -5.70 34.84 -15.43
N GLU A 230 -6.22 34.90 -14.19
CA GLU A 230 -5.80 34.08 -13.06
C GLU A 230 -7.02 33.46 -12.38
N GLY A 231 -7.07 32.13 -12.28
CA GLY A 231 -8.17 31.40 -11.68
C GLY A 231 -9.46 31.49 -12.52
N GLY A 232 -9.49 30.87 -13.70
CA GLY A 232 -10.70 30.87 -14.53
C GLY A 232 -11.94 30.46 -13.75
N GLY A 233 -11.87 29.42 -12.94
CA GLY A 233 -12.91 29.01 -11.99
C GLY A 233 -12.87 29.81 -10.70
N VAL A 234 -11.79 29.68 -9.93
CA VAL A 234 -11.58 30.27 -8.60
C VAL A 234 -10.23 30.94 -8.51
N HIS A 235 -10.20 32.14 -7.96
CA HIS A 235 -8.99 32.83 -7.55
C HIS A 235 -8.99 33.08 -6.05
N VAL A 236 -7.91 32.69 -5.36
CA VAL A 236 -7.73 32.88 -3.92
C VAL A 236 -6.59 33.85 -3.70
N GLU A 237 -6.88 35.05 -3.28
CA GLU A 237 -5.92 36.11 -3.00
C GLU A 237 -5.09 35.80 -1.73
N ALA A 238 -3.92 36.41 -1.62
CA ALA A 238 -3.05 36.27 -0.45
C ALA A 238 -3.82 36.65 0.85
N GLY A 239 -3.93 35.72 1.80
CA GLY A 239 -4.74 35.87 3.02
C GLY A 239 -6.20 35.40 2.87
N GLY A 240 -6.65 35.04 1.66
CA GLY A 240 -7.93 34.38 1.42
C GLY A 240 -7.85 32.87 1.75
N ARG A 241 -9.01 32.25 1.95
CA ARG A 241 -9.14 30.81 2.27
C ARG A 241 -10.13 30.11 1.34
N PHE A 242 -9.76 28.99 0.79
CA PHE A 242 -10.65 28.12 0.00
C PHE A 242 -10.57 26.68 0.51
N GLU A 243 -11.71 26.09 0.83
CA GLU A 243 -11.85 24.66 1.10
C GLU A 243 -12.84 24.05 0.12
N MET A 244 -12.45 22.94 -0.51
CA MET A 244 -13.34 22.18 -1.38
C MET A 244 -13.30 20.72 -0.92
N SER A 245 -14.48 20.18 -0.54
CA SER A 245 -14.60 18.77 -0.13
C SER A 245 -15.48 17.95 -1.07
N ALA A 246 -16.26 18.62 -1.92
CA ALA A 246 -17.08 18.00 -2.96
C ALA A 246 -17.36 19.01 -4.07
N GLY A 247 -17.97 18.55 -5.16
CA GLY A 247 -18.28 19.35 -6.35
C GLY A 247 -17.14 19.35 -7.37
N THR A 248 -17.35 20.12 -8.45
CA THR A 248 -16.41 20.09 -9.59
C THR A 248 -16.12 21.51 -10.09
N ILE A 249 -14.86 21.79 -10.40
CA ILE A 249 -14.44 22.96 -11.21
C ILE A 249 -14.06 22.40 -12.59
N THR A 250 -14.78 22.80 -13.65
CA THR A 250 -14.60 22.17 -14.98
C THR A 250 -14.77 23.12 -16.14
N GLY A 251 -14.02 22.86 -17.24
CA GLY A 251 -14.12 23.62 -18.48
C GLY A 251 -13.82 25.11 -18.33
N CYS A 252 -13.12 25.50 -17.26
CA CYS A 252 -12.72 26.88 -16.98
C CYS A 252 -11.37 27.17 -17.66
N VAL A 253 -11.19 28.44 -18.07
CA VAL A 253 -10.01 28.83 -18.85
C VAL A 253 -9.32 30.06 -18.26
N ALA A 254 -8.03 29.96 -18.02
CA ALA A 254 -7.18 31.13 -17.80
C ALA A 254 -6.66 31.62 -19.15
N GLN A 255 -6.99 32.85 -19.51
CA GLN A 255 -6.55 33.47 -20.77
C GLN A 255 -6.47 35.00 -20.67
N THR A 256 -5.65 35.61 -21.49
CA THR A 256 -5.52 37.08 -21.63
C THR A 256 -5.44 37.48 -23.10
N ALA A 257 -5.89 38.69 -23.40
CA ALA A 257 -5.73 39.28 -24.74
C ALA A 257 -4.34 39.93 -24.92
N ASN A 258 -3.63 40.18 -23.83
CA ASN A 258 -2.28 40.70 -23.80
C ASN A 258 -1.30 39.54 -23.53
N ASN A 259 -0.03 39.68 -23.87
CA ASN A 259 1.01 38.67 -23.60
C ASN A 259 1.36 38.56 -22.10
N ASP A 260 0.40 38.68 -21.22
CA ASP A 260 0.60 38.54 -19.77
C ASP A 260 0.50 37.05 -19.36
N ASP A 261 1.17 36.69 -18.27
CA ASP A 261 1.11 35.36 -17.67
C ASP A 261 -0.31 34.97 -17.29
N THR A 262 -0.74 33.79 -17.71
CA THR A 262 -2.01 33.19 -17.30
C THR A 262 -1.76 32.03 -16.32
N ARG A 263 -2.62 31.90 -15.30
CA ARG A 263 -2.39 30.93 -14.22
C ARG A 263 -3.68 30.27 -13.74
N GLY A 264 -3.66 28.93 -13.61
CA GLY A 264 -4.73 28.16 -13.00
C GLY A 264 -6.06 28.26 -13.75
N GLY A 265 -6.24 27.51 -14.83
CA GLY A 265 -7.51 27.49 -15.55
C GLY A 265 -8.68 27.17 -14.63
N GLY A 266 -8.54 26.17 -13.75
CA GLY A 266 -9.50 25.87 -12.71
C GLY A 266 -9.33 26.73 -11.46
N LEU A 267 -8.16 26.69 -10.84
CA LEU A 267 -7.84 27.32 -9.57
C LEU A 267 -6.49 28.02 -9.61
N CYS A 268 -6.47 29.30 -9.22
CA CYS A 268 -5.24 30.02 -8.92
C CYS A 268 -5.20 30.38 -7.43
N ASN A 269 -4.18 29.89 -6.70
CA ASN A 269 -4.08 30.03 -5.25
C ASN A 269 -2.85 30.83 -4.83
N PHE A 270 -3.05 32.01 -4.29
CA PHE A 270 -2.06 32.81 -3.55
C PHE A 270 -2.32 32.80 -2.03
N GLY A 271 -3.46 32.26 -1.59
CA GLY A 271 -3.89 32.19 -0.18
C GLY A 271 -3.65 30.82 0.44
N THR A 272 -4.66 30.31 1.13
CA THR A 272 -4.68 28.97 1.73
C THR A 272 -5.79 28.15 1.10
N THR A 273 -5.45 27.03 0.50
CA THR A 273 -6.42 26.13 -0.14
C THR A 273 -6.30 24.71 0.42
N VAL A 274 -7.44 24.07 0.70
CA VAL A 274 -7.54 22.67 1.07
C VAL A 274 -8.52 21.98 0.13
N LEU A 275 -8.04 21.02 -0.63
CA LEU A 275 -8.86 20.13 -1.44
C LEU A 275 -8.91 18.75 -0.76
N SER A 276 -10.13 18.20 -0.60
CA SER A 276 -10.33 16.95 0.13
C SER A 276 -11.59 16.22 -0.36
N GLY A 277 -11.88 15.03 0.21
CA GLY A 277 -13.08 14.27 -0.13
C GLY A 277 -13.13 13.90 -1.61
N ALA A 278 -14.26 14.18 -2.25
CA ALA A 278 -14.49 13.91 -3.68
C ALA A 278 -14.37 15.18 -4.56
N ALA A 279 -13.60 16.17 -4.16
CA ALA A 279 -13.36 17.38 -4.95
C ALA A 279 -12.72 17.05 -6.30
N ALA A 280 -13.20 17.69 -7.38
CA ALA A 280 -12.67 17.43 -8.71
C ALA A 280 -12.35 18.73 -9.48
N ILE A 281 -11.21 18.76 -10.17
CA ILE A 281 -10.85 19.85 -11.12
C ILE A 281 -10.55 19.19 -12.46
N ARG A 282 -11.37 19.49 -13.47
CA ARG A 282 -11.35 18.74 -14.73
C ARG A 282 -11.44 19.64 -15.95
N ASP A 283 -10.83 19.20 -17.06
CA ASP A 283 -10.97 19.83 -18.38
C ASP A 283 -10.72 21.36 -18.34
N CYS A 284 -9.90 21.83 -17.43
CA CYS A 284 -9.53 23.25 -17.29
C CYS A 284 -8.27 23.58 -18.09
N ARG A 285 -8.14 24.82 -18.57
CA ARG A 285 -7.05 25.19 -19.44
C ARG A 285 -6.42 26.54 -19.07
N ALA A 286 -5.08 26.61 -19.14
CA ALA A 286 -4.34 27.87 -19.12
C ALA A 286 -3.72 28.10 -20.51
N ILE A 287 -4.03 29.26 -21.13
CA ILE A 287 -3.56 29.63 -22.47
C ILE A 287 -2.56 30.76 -22.28
N GLN A 288 -1.28 30.47 -22.44
CA GLN A 288 -0.20 31.46 -22.45
C GLN A 288 0.24 31.77 -23.86
N SER A 289 0.61 33.01 -24.08
CA SER A 289 1.13 33.47 -25.37
C SER A 289 2.67 33.27 -25.53
N ASP A 290 3.38 33.01 -24.42
CA ASP A 290 4.82 32.79 -24.38
C ASP A 290 5.20 31.60 -23.49
N VAL A 291 6.03 30.69 -24.01
CA VAL A 291 6.38 29.41 -23.36
C VAL A 291 7.48 29.51 -22.29
N ASP A 292 8.08 30.67 -22.11
CA ASP A 292 9.27 30.82 -21.23
C ASP A 292 8.94 31.06 -19.74
N HIS A 293 7.67 31.17 -19.33
CA HIS A 293 7.26 31.48 -17.96
C HIS A 293 6.54 30.29 -17.27
N GLY A 294 7.29 29.55 -16.48
CA GLY A 294 7.10 28.20 -16.03
C GLY A 294 6.05 27.93 -14.93
N TYR A 295 4.87 28.59 -14.83
CA TYR A 295 3.91 28.32 -13.77
C TYR A 295 2.44 28.36 -14.23
N ALA A 296 2.09 27.82 -15.37
CA ALA A 296 0.74 27.95 -15.90
C ALA A 296 -0.32 27.13 -15.15
N GLY A 297 -0.11 25.84 -14.91
CA GLY A 297 -1.04 24.91 -14.29
C GLY A 297 -2.45 24.97 -14.87
N GLY A 298 -2.78 24.15 -15.86
CA GLY A 298 -4.09 24.14 -16.49
C GLY A 298 -5.24 23.92 -15.52
N GLY A 299 -5.10 22.97 -14.62
CA GLY A 299 -6.05 22.72 -13.53
C GLY A 299 -5.81 23.65 -12.34
N ILE A 300 -4.64 23.57 -11.73
CA ILE A 300 -4.27 24.27 -10.51
C ILE A 300 -2.93 24.97 -10.70
N CYS A 301 -2.88 26.25 -10.40
CA CYS A 301 -1.65 26.97 -10.11
C CYS A 301 -1.67 27.38 -8.64
N SER A 302 -0.69 26.96 -7.86
CA SER A 302 -0.58 27.33 -6.45
C SER A 302 0.80 27.85 -6.13
N VAL A 303 0.85 29.04 -5.58
CA VAL A 303 2.09 29.69 -5.14
C VAL A 303 2.30 29.53 -3.63
N ARG A 304 1.23 29.24 -2.88
CA ARG A 304 1.26 29.14 -1.40
C ARG A 304 0.30 28.08 -0.89
N ASN A 305 0.48 27.66 0.34
CA ASN A 305 -0.38 26.88 1.24
C ASN A 305 -1.50 26.05 0.55
N LEU A 306 -1.10 25.00 -0.15
CA LEU A 306 -2.03 24.04 -0.76
C LEU A 306 -1.92 22.70 -0.08
N THR A 307 -3.05 22.16 0.39
CA THR A 307 -3.13 20.78 0.86
C THR A 307 -4.12 20.00 0.00
N ILE A 308 -3.68 18.88 -0.55
CA ILE A 308 -4.53 17.94 -1.31
C ILE A 308 -4.49 16.59 -0.62
N ARG A 309 -5.68 16.05 -0.31
CA ARG A 309 -5.81 14.76 0.38
C ARG A 309 -7.05 14.00 -0.11
N ASP A 310 -7.23 12.80 0.40
CA ASP A 310 -8.37 11.91 0.12
C ASP A 310 -8.47 11.55 -1.38
N ASN A 311 -9.68 11.52 -1.94
CA ASN A 311 -9.96 11.09 -3.31
C ASN A 311 -10.07 12.25 -4.31
N VAL A 312 -9.36 13.33 -4.09
CA VAL A 312 -9.33 14.47 -5.02
C VAL A 312 -8.86 14.02 -6.40
N THR A 313 -9.54 14.51 -7.46
CA THR A 313 -9.12 14.24 -8.84
C THR A 313 -8.77 15.52 -9.58
N VAL A 314 -7.61 15.54 -10.27
CA VAL A 314 -7.23 16.60 -11.21
C VAL A 314 -6.95 15.95 -12.55
N SER A 315 -7.82 16.18 -13.55
CA SER A 315 -7.79 15.40 -14.78
C SER A 315 -8.17 16.21 -16.02
N GLY A 316 -7.65 15.84 -17.21
CA GLY A 316 -7.97 16.46 -18.48
C GLY A 316 -7.60 17.94 -18.57
N CYS A 317 -6.77 18.44 -17.66
CA CYS A 317 -6.34 19.84 -17.65
C CYS A 317 -5.11 20.05 -18.53
N THR A 318 -5.02 21.23 -19.18
CA THR A 318 -3.94 21.53 -20.12
C THR A 318 -3.39 22.95 -19.95
N ALA A 319 -2.09 23.10 -20.18
CA ALA A 319 -1.47 24.41 -20.37
C ALA A 319 -0.75 24.41 -21.71
N ASN A 320 -1.00 25.43 -22.56
CA ASN A 320 -0.38 25.59 -23.87
C ASN A 320 -0.40 24.34 -24.75
N GLU A 321 -1.56 23.64 -24.80
CA GLU A 321 -1.77 22.37 -25.54
C GLU A 321 -1.08 21.13 -24.94
N GLU A 322 -0.24 21.28 -23.91
CA GLU A 322 0.33 20.19 -23.15
C GLU A 322 -0.58 19.78 -22.00
N SER A 323 -0.52 18.50 -21.64
CA SER A 323 -1.28 18.00 -20.49
C SER A 323 -0.63 18.51 -19.20
N ASP A 324 -1.14 19.58 -18.59
CA ASP A 324 -0.62 20.18 -17.36
C ASP A 324 -1.72 20.24 -16.29
N ALA A 325 -1.75 19.25 -15.43
CA ALA A 325 -2.75 19.18 -14.35
C ALA A 325 -2.49 20.26 -13.31
N MET A 326 -1.24 20.45 -12.92
CA MET A 326 -0.93 21.28 -11.76
C MET A 326 0.49 21.84 -11.78
N SER A 327 0.62 23.08 -11.44
CA SER A 327 1.88 23.74 -11.13
C SER A 327 1.88 24.23 -9.68
N ILE A 328 2.80 23.72 -8.88
CA ILE A 328 3.06 24.16 -7.53
C ILE A 328 4.40 24.92 -7.54
N GLY A 329 4.30 26.23 -7.37
CA GLY A 329 5.44 27.07 -7.03
C GLY A 329 5.53 27.16 -5.51
N GLY A 330 6.70 27.33 -4.96
CA GLY A 330 6.87 27.60 -3.54
C GLY A 330 8.26 27.23 -3.04
N ASP A 331 8.76 28.05 -2.16
CA ASP A 331 9.92 27.72 -1.34
C ASP A 331 9.44 26.77 -0.23
N ALA A 332 9.92 25.53 -0.23
CA ALA A 332 9.57 24.49 0.77
C ALA A 332 9.73 24.98 2.23
N ASN A 333 10.45 26.08 2.45
CA ASN A 333 10.71 26.63 3.77
C ASN A 333 9.68 27.68 4.24
N ASN A 334 8.86 28.26 3.33
CA ASN A 334 8.02 29.43 3.67
C ASN A 334 6.53 29.28 3.32
N SER A 335 6.14 28.23 2.61
CA SER A 335 4.76 28.03 2.17
C SER A 335 4.47 26.52 2.05
N PRO A 336 3.93 25.87 3.10
CA PRO A 336 3.68 24.43 3.11
C PRO A 336 2.66 24.09 2.02
N THR A 337 3.15 23.46 0.96
CA THR A 337 2.29 22.81 -0.03
C THR A 337 2.49 21.32 0.08
N GLU A 338 1.42 20.60 0.33
CA GLU A 338 1.47 19.17 0.57
C GLU A 338 0.40 18.40 -0.23
N ILE A 339 0.84 17.39 -0.96
CA ILE A 339 -0.04 16.40 -1.60
C ILE A 339 0.07 15.11 -0.81
N ILE A 340 -1.00 14.79 -0.06
CA ILE A 340 -1.11 13.60 0.79
C ILE A 340 -1.86 12.47 0.07
N GLY A 341 -2.72 12.82 -0.91
CA GLY A 341 -3.57 11.89 -1.65
C GLY A 341 -4.01 12.48 -2.99
N GLY A 342 -4.99 11.85 -3.62
CA GLY A 342 -5.56 12.28 -4.89
C GLY A 342 -5.01 11.56 -6.11
N THR A 343 -5.63 11.81 -7.27
CA THR A 343 -5.25 11.25 -8.57
C THR A 343 -5.02 12.37 -9.57
N PHE A 344 -3.91 12.31 -10.30
CA PHE A 344 -3.44 13.33 -11.23
C PHE A 344 -3.09 12.67 -12.56
N ASP A 345 -3.82 12.99 -13.64
CA ASP A 345 -3.58 12.39 -14.97
C ASP A 345 -2.74 13.26 -15.92
N GLY A 346 -2.58 14.54 -15.64
CA GLY A 346 -1.70 15.43 -16.38
C GLY A 346 -0.33 15.63 -15.71
N SER A 347 0.49 16.46 -16.30
CA SER A 347 1.79 16.79 -15.73
C SER A 347 1.66 17.57 -14.42
N VAL A 348 2.60 17.31 -13.51
CA VAL A 348 2.66 17.98 -12.21
C VAL A 348 4.05 18.56 -11.99
N THR A 349 4.12 19.89 -11.83
CA THR A 349 5.34 20.55 -11.35
C THR A 349 5.24 20.72 -9.84
N ASN A 350 6.11 20.04 -9.08
CA ASN A 350 6.12 20.04 -7.63
C ASN A 350 7.26 20.89 -7.06
N GLY A 351 6.91 22.00 -6.40
CA GLY A 351 7.83 22.78 -5.56
C GLY A 351 7.63 22.56 -4.05
N GLY A 352 6.62 21.74 -3.65
CA GLY A 352 6.29 21.42 -2.26
C GLY A 352 6.67 20.00 -1.86
N THR A 353 5.81 19.34 -1.08
CA THR A 353 5.98 17.96 -0.63
C THR A 353 4.88 17.06 -1.20
N ILE A 354 5.25 15.94 -1.80
CA ILE A 354 4.37 14.84 -2.16
C ILE A 354 4.62 13.71 -1.18
N SER A 355 3.65 13.42 -0.32
CA SER A 355 3.69 12.30 0.64
C SER A 355 2.74 11.15 0.27
N GLY A 356 1.86 11.35 -0.73
CA GLY A 356 0.92 10.34 -1.23
C GLY A 356 0.34 10.71 -2.59
N GLY A 357 -0.69 9.99 -3.02
CA GLY A 357 -1.38 10.21 -4.29
C GLY A 357 -0.88 9.33 -5.44
N ALA A 358 -1.66 9.33 -6.54
CA ALA A 358 -1.39 8.58 -7.76
C ALA A 358 -1.17 9.52 -8.96
N PHE A 359 -0.04 9.39 -9.64
CA PHE A 359 0.39 10.26 -10.73
C PHE A 359 0.58 9.40 -11.99
N THR A 360 -0.28 9.61 -12.99
CA THR A 360 -0.19 8.91 -14.28
C THR A 360 0.53 9.74 -15.35
N GLY A 361 0.51 11.05 -15.22
CA GLY A 361 1.26 11.97 -16.05
C GLY A 361 2.70 12.20 -15.57
N PRO A 362 3.51 12.97 -16.34
CA PRO A 362 4.87 13.34 -15.96
C PRO A 362 4.91 14.19 -14.68
N VAL A 363 5.95 14.02 -13.86
CA VAL A 363 6.17 14.84 -12.66
C VAL A 363 7.56 15.48 -12.72
N TRP A 364 7.59 16.82 -12.64
CA TRP A 364 8.82 17.59 -12.43
C TRP A 364 8.95 17.95 -10.96
N ASN A 365 9.84 17.24 -10.26
CA ASN A 365 10.04 17.43 -8.84
C ASN A 365 11.19 18.39 -8.55
N ASN A 366 10.87 19.59 -8.09
CA ASN A 366 11.81 20.56 -7.54
C ASN A 366 11.78 20.61 -5.99
N GLY A 367 10.81 19.92 -5.37
CA GLY A 367 10.58 19.82 -3.93
C GLY A 367 10.94 18.46 -3.35
N ILE A 368 10.06 17.91 -2.54
CA ILE A 368 10.27 16.63 -1.85
C ILE A 368 9.22 15.62 -2.30
N ILE A 369 9.64 14.41 -2.62
CA ILE A 369 8.78 13.23 -2.75
C ILE A 369 9.13 12.29 -1.60
N SER A 370 8.18 12.10 -0.67
CA SER A 370 8.31 11.19 0.46
C SER A 370 7.32 10.01 0.42
N GLY A 371 6.48 9.92 -0.63
CA GLY A 371 5.51 8.86 -0.87
C GLY A 371 4.82 9.02 -2.22
N GLY A 372 3.77 8.23 -2.46
CA GLY A 372 2.97 8.25 -3.69
C GLY A 372 3.33 7.17 -4.70
N GLN A 373 2.48 7.05 -5.72
CA GLN A 373 2.60 6.10 -6.83
C GLN A 373 2.75 6.87 -8.15
N PHE A 374 3.81 6.61 -8.90
CA PHE A 374 4.16 7.32 -10.14
C PHE A 374 4.24 6.29 -11.28
N THR A 375 3.23 6.27 -12.15
CA THR A 375 3.25 5.46 -13.37
C THR A 375 3.76 6.26 -14.57
N GLY A 376 3.64 7.59 -14.53
CA GLY A 376 4.30 8.50 -15.46
C GLY A 376 5.79 8.67 -15.17
N SER A 377 6.50 9.38 -16.05
CA SER A 377 7.91 9.72 -15.86
C SER A 377 8.10 10.73 -14.73
N VAL A 378 9.26 10.69 -14.06
CA VAL A 378 9.63 11.67 -13.04
C VAL A 378 10.98 12.29 -13.39
N VAL A 379 11.02 13.61 -13.51
CA VAL A 379 12.27 14.38 -13.57
C VAL A 379 12.54 14.97 -12.19
N ASN A 380 13.53 14.44 -11.49
CA ASN A 380 13.87 14.85 -10.14
C ASN A 380 15.03 15.85 -10.12
N ARG A 381 14.73 17.06 -9.69
CA ARG A 381 15.69 18.13 -9.37
C ARG A 381 15.66 18.51 -7.89
N GLY A 382 14.82 17.84 -7.11
CA GLY A 382 14.67 17.97 -5.67
C GLY A 382 15.08 16.69 -4.93
N THR A 383 14.32 16.27 -3.93
CA THR A 383 14.66 15.11 -3.11
C THR A 383 13.58 14.04 -3.22
N ILE A 384 13.98 12.78 -3.45
CA ILE A 384 13.14 11.59 -3.33
C ILE A 384 13.63 10.81 -2.12
N THR A 385 12.76 10.65 -1.10
CA THR A 385 13.04 9.86 0.11
C THR A 385 12.26 8.56 0.16
N ASN A 386 11.11 8.50 -0.54
CA ASN A 386 10.27 7.31 -0.64
C ASN A 386 9.31 7.45 -1.84
N GLY A 387 8.49 6.42 -2.12
CA GLY A 387 7.52 6.35 -3.20
C GLY A 387 7.73 5.13 -4.08
N THR A 388 6.76 4.85 -4.96
CA THR A 388 6.83 3.75 -5.93
C THR A 388 6.79 4.31 -7.35
N PHE A 389 7.83 4.04 -8.14
CA PHE A 389 8.05 4.60 -9.46
C PHE A 389 7.98 3.48 -10.50
N GLY A 390 6.86 3.42 -11.23
CA GLY A 390 6.66 2.49 -12.36
C GLY A 390 7.22 3.04 -13.66
N GLY A 391 7.19 4.37 -13.84
CA GLY A 391 7.74 5.07 -15.00
C GLY A 391 9.26 5.33 -14.91
N GLU A 392 9.83 5.92 -15.97
CA GLU A 392 11.23 6.33 -15.98
C GLU A 392 11.48 7.48 -15.00
N VAL A 393 12.58 7.40 -14.25
CA VAL A 393 13.03 8.48 -13.36
C VAL A 393 14.35 9.06 -13.87
N THR A 394 14.35 10.34 -14.18
CA THR A 394 15.57 11.07 -14.50
C THR A 394 15.96 11.95 -13.32
N ASN A 395 17.08 11.64 -12.68
CA ASN A 395 17.66 12.40 -11.58
C ASN A 395 18.68 13.38 -12.14
N GLU A 396 18.38 14.66 -12.07
CA GLU A 396 19.17 15.70 -12.76
C GLU A 396 19.91 16.62 -11.77
N SER A 397 21.06 17.11 -12.21
CA SER A 397 21.73 18.26 -11.59
C SER A 397 20.99 19.55 -11.96
N GLY A 398 21.04 20.57 -11.11
CA GLY A 398 20.41 21.85 -11.36
C GLY A 398 20.67 22.82 -10.20
N ARG A 399 19.93 23.94 -10.11
CA ARG A 399 20.05 24.92 -9.00
C ARG A 399 19.73 24.26 -7.63
N SER A 400 18.98 23.18 -7.63
CA SER A 400 18.76 22.25 -6.49
C SER A 400 19.19 20.88 -6.96
N PHE A 401 19.84 20.11 -6.10
CA PHE A 401 20.40 18.81 -6.47
C PHE A 401 19.32 17.74 -6.53
N GLY A 402 19.23 16.99 -7.59
CA GLY A 402 18.48 15.75 -7.63
C GLY A 402 19.10 14.75 -6.66
N VAL A 403 18.41 14.45 -5.57
CA VAL A 403 18.81 13.46 -4.57
C VAL A 403 17.80 12.33 -4.52
N ILE A 404 18.28 11.10 -4.67
CA ILE A 404 17.51 9.89 -4.37
C ILE A 404 18.13 9.25 -3.14
N SER A 405 17.38 9.22 -2.04
CA SER A 405 17.81 8.58 -0.77
C SER A 405 16.93 7.41 -0.36
N GLY A 406 15.83 7.14 -1.07
CA GLY A 406 14.92 6.03 -0.84
C GLY A 406 13.92 5.87 -1.97
N GLY A 407 12.92 4.98 -1.80
CA GLY A 407 11.90 4.67 -2.78
C GLY A 407 12.13 3.35 -3.52
N THR A 408 11.10 2.90 -4.24
CA THR A 408 11.13 1.67 -5.07
C THR A 408 10.96 2.04 -6.53
N PHE A 409 11.95 1.72 -7.35
CA PHE A 409 12.04 2.07 -8.76
C PHE A 409 11.89 0.81 -9.62
N ASN A 410 10.71 0.62 -10.20
CA ASN A 410 10.41 -0.49 -11.10
C ASN A 410 10.76 -0.15 -12.56
N GLY A 411 10.70 1.15 -12.91
CA GLY A 411 11.14 1.68 -14.18
C GLY A 411 12.65 1.97 -14.22
N LYS A 412 13.11 2.42 -15.37
CA LYS A 412 14.49 2.84 -15.59
C LYS A 412 14.82 4.09 -14.76
N VAL A 413 16.00 4.14 -14.16
CA VAL A 413 16.54 5.33 -13.49
C VAL A 413 17.78 5.83 -14.22
N THR A 414 17.77 7.10 -14.63
CA THR A 414 18.91 7.76 -15.26
C THR A 414 19.41 8.88 -14.34
N ASN A 415 20.61 8.71 -13.78
CA ASN A 415 21.27 9.75 -12.99
C ASN A 415 22.19 10.56 -13.92
N LYS A 416 21.74 11.76 -14.27
CA LYS A 416 22.50 12.65 -15.15
C LYS A 416 23.53 13.42 -14.36
N ASN A 417 24.78 13.23 -14.73
CA ASN A 417 25.94 13.92 -14.15
C ASN A 417 26.50 15.00 -15.10
N ASP A 418 25.72 15.44 -16.09
CA ASP A 418 26.15 16.45 -17.03
C ASP A 418 26.37 17.81 -16.32
N ILE A 419 27.59 18.00 -15.90
CA ILE A 419 28.14 19.30 -15.46
C ILE A 419 28.64 20.01 -16.72
N SER A 420 27.72 20.45 -17.57
CA SER A 420 28.11 21.27 -18.72
C SER A 420 28.05 22.73 -18.34
N ASP A 421 29.21 23.31 -18.16
CA ASP A 421 29.51 24.73 -18.32
C ASP A 421 29.29 25.72 -17.18
N SER A 422 28.98 25.32 -15.94
CA SER A 422 29.08 26.26 -14.81
C SER A 422 29.77 25.65 -13.60
N SER A 423 30.71 26.38 -13.01
CA SER A 423 31.54 25.96 -11.86
C SER A 423 30.76 25.86 -10.52
N GLU A 424 29.44 25.96 -10.54
CA GLU A 424 28.58 25.94 -9.34
C GLU A 424 27.57 24.77 -9.31
N GLU A 425 27.48 23.95 -10.36
CA GLU A 425 26.56 22.82 -10.38
C GLU A 425 27.12 21.63 -9.63
N THR A 426 26.36 21.07 -8.71
CA THR A 426 26.73 19.82 -8.04
C THR A 426 26.02 18.65 -8.73
N PRO A 427 26.73 17.50 -8.84
CA PRO A 427 26.17 16.33 -9.52
C PRO A 427 24.97 15.75 -8.79
N ALA A 428 24.03 15.19 -9.53
CA ALA A 428 22.91 14.42 -9.00
C ALA A 428 23.40 13.23 -8.16
N LYS A 429 22.69 12.92 -7.08
CA LYS A 429 23.13 11.95 -6.06
C LYS A 429 22.16 10.79 -5.90
N ILE A 430 22.68 9.59 -5.74
CA ILE A 430 21.92 8.42 -5.31
C ILE A 430 22.61 7.84 -4.05
N SER A 431 21.92 7.88 -2.92
CA SER A 431 22.41 7.38 -1.63
C SER A 431 21.56 6.24 -1.05
N GLY A 432 20.46 5.87 -1.69
CA GLY A 432 19.56 4.80 -1.26
C GLY A 432 18.48 4.50 -2.30
N GLY A 433 17.58 3.58 -1.97
CA GLY A 433 16.48 3.12 -2.82
C GLY A 433 16.61 1.67 -3.24
N THR A 434 15.49 1.09 -3.65
CA THR A 434 15.39 -0.26 -4.25
C THR A 434 15.18 -0.11 -5.74
N PHE A 435 16.09 -0.63 -6.56
CA PHE A 435 16.09 -0.49 -8.00
C PHE A 435 15.83 -1.86 -8.63
N ASN A 436 14.62 -2.05 -9.19
CA ASN A 436 14.24 -3.26 -9.92
C ASN A 436 14.46 -3.10 -11.44
N GLY A 437 14.51 -1.85 -11.92
CA GLY A 437 14.81 -1.50 -13.30
C GLY A 437 16.29 -1.17 -13.55
N GLU A 438 16.62 -0.86 -14.80
CA GLU A 438 17.96 -0.44 -15.22
C GLU A 438 18.35 0.88 -14.52
N VAL A 439 19.60 0.98 -14.06
CA VAL A 439 20.15 2.22 -13.49
C VAL A 439 21.36 2.69 -14.30
N ILE A 440 21.28 3.89 -14.87
CA ILE A 440 22.36 4.52 -15.65
C ILE A 440 22.92 5.70 -14.84
N GLY A 441 24.25 5.90 -14.92
CA GLY A 441 24.91 7.01 -14.22
C GLY A 441 25.04 6.81 -12.71
N ALA A 442 24.91 5.58 -12.24
CA ALA A 442 25.23 5.17 -10.89
C ALA A 442 26.07 3.88 -10.93
N TYR A 443 26.70 3.56 -9.83
CA TYR A 443 27.68 2.50 -9.71
C TYR A 443 27.27 1.49 -8.66
N THR A 444 27.53 0.19 -8.95
CA THR A 444 27.32 -0.87 -7.99
C THR A 444 28.54 -0.99 -7.08
N VAL A 445 28.30 -0.97 -5.76
CA VAL A 445 29.27 -1.36 -4.74
C VAL A 445 28.98 -2.81 -4.36
N THR A 446 29.89 -3.70 -4.74
CA THR A 446 29.79 -5.15 -4.43
C THR A 446 30.64 -5.46 -3.24
N PHE A 447 30.11 -6.24 -2.29
CA PHE A 447 30.81 -6.69 -1.09
C PHE A 447 31.13 -8.20 -1.22
N GLN A 448 32.41 -8.54 -1.39
CA GLN A 448 32.90 -9.91 -1.42
C GLN A 448 33.37 -10.33 -0.03
N SER A 449 32.60 -11.14 0.66
CA SER A 449 32.87 -11.50 2.06
C SER A 449 33.93 -12.60 2.23
N GLU A 450 34.49 -13.14 1.13
CA GLU A 450 35.59 -14.15 1.15
C GLU A 450 35.31 -15.33 2.09
N GLY A 451 34.12 -15.91 1.95
CA GLY A 451 33.64 -17.03 2.76
C GLY A 451 33.09 -16.62 4.15
N GLY A 452 32.85 -15.35 4.38
CA GLY A 452 32.02 -14.83 5.47
C GLY A 452 30.54 -14.81 5.10
N SER A 453 29.68 -14.33 6.01
CA SER A 453 28.26 -14.13 5.75
C SER A 453 28.05 -13.16 4.57
N GLU A 454 26.99 -13.37 3.80
CA GLU A 454 26.65 -12.56 2.63
C GLU A 454 26.32 -11.10 3.02
N VAL A 455 26.74 -10.16 2.18
CA VAL A 455 26.49 -8.73 2.34
C VAL A 455 25.90 -8.21 1.04
N ALA A 456 24.74 -7.55 1.13
CA ALA A 456 24.01 -7.02 -0.03
C ALA A 456 24.80 -5.90 -0.73
N SER A 457 24.78 -5.90 -2.06
CA SER A 457 25.33 -4.82 -2.88
C SER A 457 24.54 -3.52 -2.71
N GLN A 458 25.18 -2.38 -3.02
CA GLN A 458 24.56 -1.06 -2.95
C GLN A 458 24.71 -0.34 -4.29
N ILE A 459 23.73 0.50 -4.63
CA ILE A 459 23.80 1.43 -5.78
C ILE A 459 24.14 2.83 -5.24
N ARG A 460 25.17 3.47 -5.78
CA ARG A 460 25.62 4.80 -5.35
C ARG A 460 26.01 5.66 -6.55
N ALA A 461 25.79 6.95 -6.41
CA ALA A 461 26.30 7.96 -7.37
C ALA A 461 26.72 9.21 -6.62
N ASN A 462 27.99 9.55 -6.68
CA ASN A 462 28.58 10.74 -6.07
C ASN A 462 28.30 10.87 -4.55
N THR A 463 28.09 9.74 -3.88
CA THR A 463 27.85 9.66 -2.43
C THR A 463 28.66 8.51 -1.83
N PRO A 464 29.03 8.58 -0.54
CA PRO A 464 29.64 7.47 0.15
C PRO A 464 28.80 6.21 0.15
N ALA A 465 29.45 5.04 0.09
CA ALA A 465 28.78 3.78 0.38
C ALA A 465 28.42 3.71 1.87
N ALA A 466 27.23 3.20 2.20
CA ALA A 466 26.90 2.92 3.58
C ALA A 466 27.77 1.75 4.08
N GLN A 467 28.42 1.91 5.23
CA GLN A 467 29.19 0.81 5.83
C GLN A 467 28.20 -0.28 6.28
N PRO A 468 28.29 -1.51 5.74
CA PRO A 468 27.43 -2.60 6.18
C PRO A 468 27.87 -3.11 7.55
N ASP A 469 26.98 -3.89 8.19
CA ASP A 469 27.35 -4.65 9.37
C ASP A 469 28.53 -5.57 9.07
N ASN A 470 29.38 -5.79 10.06
CA ASN A 470 30.54 -6.67 9.89
C ASN A 470 30.09 -8.10 9.59
N PRO A 471 30.53 -8.70 8.48
CA PRO A 471 30.25 -10.09 8.20
C PRO A 471 30.90 -11.01 9.23
N THR A 472 30.37 -12.23 9.37
CA THR A 472 30.89 -13.25 10.29
C THR A 472 31.52 -14.39 9.50
N LYS A 473 32.66 -14.90 10.02
CA LYS A 473 33.36 -16.05 9.46
C LYS A 473 33.92 -16.89 10.60
N GLU A 474 33.60 -18.19 10.59
CA GLU A 474 34.03 -19.11 11.65
C GLU A 474 35.54 -19.10 11.84
N GLY A 475 35.98 -18.96 13.08
CA GLY A 475 37.39 -18.98 13.44
C GLY A 475 38.21 -17.76 12.97
N HIS A 476 37.54 -16.72 12.44
CA HIS A 476 38.24 -15.53 11.95
C HIS A 476 37.65 -14.25 12.55
N THR A 477 38.49 -13.23 12.64
CA THR A 477 38.11 -11.87 13.00
C THR A 477 38.13 -10.99 11.76
N PHE A 478 37.01 -10.25 11.50
CA PHE A 478 36.92 -9.31 10.40
C PHE A 478 37.85 -8.10 10.64
N ILE A 479 38.67 -7.76 9.65
CA ILE A 479 39.62 -6.64 9.71
C ILE A 479 39.02 -5.39 9.06
N GLY A 480 38.27 -5.54 8.00
CA GLY A 480 37.68 -4.45 7.26
C GLY A 480 37.46 -4.78 5.80
N TRP A 481 36.87 -3.82 5.11
CA TRP A 481 36.65 -3.83 3.67
C TRP A 481 37.81 -3.16 2.95
N TYR A 482 38.26 -3.75 1.84
CA TYR A 482 39.40 -3.29 1.07
C TYR A 482 39.05 -3.19 -0.42
N ASN A 483 39.50 -2.12 -1.06
CA ASN A 483 39.61 -2.01 -2.51
C ASN A 483 41.03 -2.45 -2.92
N GLY A 484 41.14 -3.70 -3.42
CA GLY A 484 42.45 -4.31 -3.61
C GLY A 484 43.21 -4.43 -2.30
N GLU A 485 44.39 -3.79 -2.20
CA GLU A 485 45.23 -3.80 -0.99
C GLU A 485 44.92 -2.65 -0.02
N GLU A 486 44.21 -1.63 -0.44
CA GLU A 486 43.93 -0.45 0.36
C GLU A 486 42.61 -0.60 1.14
N LYS A 487 42.66 -0.27 2.43
CA LYS A 487 41.46 -0.31 3.29
C LYS A 487 40.51 0.82 2.85
N TRP A 488 39.27 0.46 2.54
CA TRP A 488 38.28 1.42 2.08
C TRP A 488 37.88 2.38 3.20
N ASN A 489 37.84 3.67 2.84
CA ASN A 489 37.31 4.70 3.71
C ASN A 489 35.84 4.99 3.29
N PHE A 490 34.89 4.63 4.15
CA PHE A 490 33.45 4.84 3.90
C PHE A 490 33.01 6.31 3.94
N ALA A 491 33.92 7.26 4.09
CA ALA A 491 33.64 8.68 3.87
C ALA A 491 33.83 9.11 2.41
N ASP A 492 34.50 8.27 1.59
CA ASP A 492 34.79 8.61 0.19
C ASP A 492 33.57 8.36 -0.70
N ALA A 493 33.32 9.29 -1.65
CA ALA A 493 32.24 9.15 -2.58
C ALA A 493 32.54 8.07 -3.64
N VAL A 494 31.53 7.31 -4.00
CA VAL A 494 31.59 6.30 -5.08
C VAL A 494 31.36 7.00 -6.41
N THR A 495 32.39 7.03 -7.25
CA THR A 495 32.40 7.68 -8.57
C THR A 495 32.61 6.68 -9.72
N GLU A 496 32.79 5.39 -9.41
CA GLU A 496 32.95 4.29 -10.34
C GLU A 496 32.47 2.97 -9.69
N ALA A 497 32.33 1.90 -10.49
CA ALA A 497 31.98 0.59 -9.98
C ALA A 497 33.06 0.09 -9.01
N LEU A 498 32.63 -0.32 -7.81
CA LEU A 498 33.53 -0.64 -6.70
C LEU A 498 33.28 -2.06 -6.19
N THR A 499 34.36 -2.82 -6.07
CA THR A 499 34.31 -4.14 -5.41
C THR A 499 35.15 -4.08 -4.14
N LEU A 500 34.47 -4.24 -2.99
CA LEU A 500 35.11 -4.26 -1.68
C LEU A 500 35.22 -5.70 -1.19
N THR A 501 36.46 -6.10 -0.88
CA THR A 501 36.78 -7.46 -0.43
C THR A 501 37.02 -7.45 1.06
N ALA A 502 36.40 -8.38 1.78
CA ALA A 502 36.61 -8.56 3.21
C ALA A 502 37.99 -9.15 3.47
N LYS A 503 38.79 -8.54 4.37
CA LYS A 503 40.01 -9.16 4.88
C LYS A 503 39.78 -9.71 6.28
N TRP A 504 40.42 -10.87 6.55
CA TRP A 504 40.19 -11.66 7.74
C TRP A 504 41.51 -12.02 8.41
N THR A 505 41.54 -12.10 9.74
CA THR A 505 42.61 -12.69 10.51
C THR A 505 42.12 -13.97 11.17
N ALA A 506 42.87 -15.07 11.02
CA ALA A 506 42.56 -16.29 11.73
C ALA A 506 42.76 -16.09 13.25
N ASN A 507 41.78 -16.52 14.03
CA ASN A 507 41.84 -16.45 15.47
C ASN A 507 42.73 -17.57 16.01
N ARG A 508 43.46 -17.29 17.12
CA ARG A 508 44.28 -18.28 17.79
C ARG A 508 43.52 -18.98 18.89
N TYR A 509 43.56 -20.31 18.84
CA TYR A 509 42.93 -21.17 19.84
C TYR A 509 43.93 -22.08 20.49
N THR A 510 43.53 -22.68 21.61
CA THR A 510 44.40 -23.52 22.45
C THR A 510 43.80 -24.91 22.60
N ILE A 511 44.64 -25.94 22.36
CA ILE A 511 44.32 -27.30 22.81
C ILE A 511 45.24 -27.64 23.97
N THR A 512 44.61 -27.99 25.08
CA THR A 512 45.32 -28.43 26.30
C THR A 512 45.16 -29.94 26.46
N PHE A 513 46.26 -30.68 26.35
CA PHE A 513 46.30 -32.09 26.63
C PHE A 513 46.70 -32.29 28.11
N LYS A 514 45.82 -32.95 28.85
CA LYS A 514 46.02 -33.31 30.25
C LYS A 514 46.45 -34.77 30.36
N PRO A 515 47.76 -35.07 30.60
CA PRO A 515 48.24 -36.42 30.65
C PRO A 515 47.73 -37.15 31.89
N GLU A 516 47.30 -36.50 32.93
CA GLU A 516 46.83 -37.10 34.20
C GLU A 516 47.77 -38.15 34.78
N ASN A 517 49.06 -37.95 34.59
CA ASN A 517 50.17 -38.82 35.07
C ASN A 517 51.06 -38.13 36.11
N GLY A 518 50.70 -36.93 36.58
CA GLY A 518 51.46 -36.06 37.45
C GLY A 518 52.46 -35.13 36.73
N GLY A 519 52.54 -35.23 35.40
CA GLY A 519 53.31 -34.31 34.56
C GLY A 519 52.52 -33.04 34.21
N GLN A 520 53.24 -32.11 33.57
CA GLN A 520 52.61 -30.85 33.10
C GLN A 520 51.70 -31.07 31.91
N ASP A 521 50.66 -30.23 31.77
CA ASP A 521 49.81 -30.17 30.64
C ASP A 521 50.61 -29.78 29.37
N ILE A 522 50.25 -30.39 28.22
CA ILE A 522 50.81 -30.03 26.91
C ILE A 522 49.87 -29.05 26.24
N VAL A 523 50.34 -27.84 26.01
CA VAL A 523 49.52 -26.76 25.43
C VAL A 523 49.99 -26.47 24.01
N ILE A 524 49.08 -26.64 23.05
CA ILE A 524 49.27 -26.30 21.63
C ILE A 524 48.42 -25.05 21.34
N LYS A 525 49.05 -23.94 20.96
CA LYS A 525 48.37 -22.70 20.61
C LYS A 525 48.69 -22.31 19.16
N GLN A 526 47.73 -22.37 18.29
CA GLN A 526 47.88 -22.16 16.84
C GLN A 526 46.68 -21.40 16.26
N ASP A 527 46.83 -20.92 15.04
CA ASP A 527 45.78 -20.26 14.33
C ASP A 527 44.73 -21.29 13.86
N TYR A 528 43.45 -20.87 13.80
CA TYR A 528 42.34 -21.66 13.32
C TYR A 528 42.66 -22.37 11.98
N GLY A 529 42.30 -23.62 11.83
CA GLY A 529 42.47 -24.39 10.60
C GLY A 529 43.90 -24.89 10.37
N THR A 530 44.91 -24.50 11.14
CA THR A 530 46.29 -25.03 11.01
C THR A 530 46.37 -26.47 11.48
N ALA A 531 47.24 -27.27 10.83
CA ALA A 531 47.41 -28.67 11.16
C ALA A 531 47.95 -28.89 12.56
N ILE A 532 47.37 -29.84 13.29
CA ILE A 532 47.80 -30.19 14.65
C ILE A 532 48.65 -31.45 14.59
N THR A 533 49.82 -31.37 15.23
CA THR A 533 50.63 -32.56 15.51
C THR A 533 50.25 -33.10 16.87
N ALA A 534 49.69 -34.31 16.90
CA ALA A 534 49.30 -35.00 18.13
C ALA A 534 50.54 -35.22 19.03
N PRO A 535 50.46 -34.97 20.35
CA PRO A 535 51.55 -35.25 21.27
C PRO A 535 51.77 -36.79 21.36
N ALA A 536 52.98 -37.20 21.71
CA ALA A 536 53.30 -38.59 22.01
C ALA A 536 52.39 -39.11 23.14
N ASN A 537 52.06 -40.41 23.09
CA ASN A 537 51.25 -41.03 24.14
C ASN A 537 51.98 -40.95 25.50
N PRO A 538 51.32 -40.44 26.53
CA PRO A 538 51.93 -40.30 27.85
C PRO A 538 52.10 -41.65 28.53
N THR A 539 53.02 -41.71 29.46
CA THR A 539 53.25 -42.89 30.26
C THR A 539 52.96 -42.65 31.76
N LYS A 540 52.36 -43.63 32.43
CA LYS A 540 52.04 -43.56 33.88
C LYS A 540 52.38 -44.89 34.55
N THR A 541 53.25 -44.85 35.60
CA THR A 541 53.64 -46.05 36.29
C THR A 541 52.46 -46.80 36.88
N GLY A 542 52.35 -48.09 36.56
CA GLY A 542 51.28 -48.98 37.04
C GLY A 542 49.93 -48.82 36.19
N TYR A 543 49.96 -48.10 35.13
CA TYR A 543 48.80 -47.93 34.25
C TYR A 543 49.20 -48.09 32.78
N THR A 544 48.22 -48.52 31.99
CA THR A 544 48.34 -48.54 30.52
C THR A 544 47.53 -47.38 29.94
N PHE A 545 48.06 -46.61 28.99
CA PHE A 545 47.36 -45.54 28.32
C PHE A 545 46.20 -46.12 27.48
N ALA A 546 44.98 -45.73 27.77
CA ALA A 546 43.77 -46.21 27.15
C ALA A 546 43.24 -45.27 26.06
N GLY A 547 44.04 -44.24 25.68
CA GLY A 547 43.68 -43.22 24.69
C GLY A 547 43.27 -41.89 25.34
N TRP A 548 42.95 -40.95 24.53
CA TRP A 548 42.41 -39.64 24.92
C TRP A 548 40.90 -39.70 25.08
N ASP A 549 40.33 -38.84 25.90
CA ASP A 549 38.86 -38.77 26.13
C ASP A 549 38.07 -38.21 24.92
N LYS A 550 38.78 -37.45 24.07
CA LYS A 550 38.23 -36.88 22.82
C LYS A 550 39.14 -37.24 21.67
N THR A 551 38.54 -37.21 20.47
CA THR A 551 39.31 -37.33 19.23
C THR A 551 40.16 -36.08 19.05
N ILE A 552 41.45 -36.25 18.80
CA ILE A 552 42.33 -35.13 18.45
C ILE A 552 41.95 -34.66 17.04
N PRO A 553 41.53 -33.38 16.87
CA PRO A 553 41.21 -32.85 15.56
C PRO A 553 42.48 -32.79 14.69
N SER A 554 42.32 -32.94 13.37
CA SER A 554 43.45 -32.82 12.44
C SER A 554 43.93 -31.37 12.26
N THR A 555 43.05 -30.41 12.52
CA THR A 555 43.34 -28.97 12.44
C THR A 555 42.78 -28.25 13.66
N MET A 556 43.29 -27.06 13.94
CA MET A 556 42.90 -26.25 15.10
C MET A 556 41.43 -25.86 14.97
N PRO A 557 40.55 -26.23 15.92
CA PRO A 557 39.13 -25.91 15.89
C PRO A 557 38.88 -24.45 16.25
N ALA A 558 37.63 -23.98 15.97
CA ALA A 558 37.19 -22.61 16.29
C ALA A 558 36.76 -22.45 17.75
N GLY A 559 37.62 -22.90 18.66
CA GLY A 559 37.43 -22.79 20.11
C GLY A 559 38.50 -23.54 20.89
N ASP A 560 38.72 -23.10 22.10
CA ASP A 560 39.65 -23.76 23.02
C ASP A 560 39.14 -25.16 23.42
N MET A 561 40.04 -26.15 23.45
CA MET A 561 39.70 -27.54 23.73
C MET A 561 40.63 -28.12 24.81
N THR A 562 40.04 -28.91 25.70
CA THR A 562 40.84 -29.76 26.64
C THR A 562 40.62 -31.23 26.31
N ILE A 563 41.67 -31.96 26.20
CA ILE A 563 41.75 -33.39 25.89
C ILE A 563 42.49 -34.12 27.00
N THR A 564 41.84 -35.07 27.68
CA THR A 564 42.35 -35.72 28.88
C THR A 564 42.71 -37.17 28.60
N ALA A 565 43.86 -37.60 29.09
CA ALA A 565 44.32 -38.99 28.99
C ALA A 565 43.43 -39.92 29.82
N ARG A 566 43.13 -41.09 29.27
CA ARG A 566 42.44 -42.18 29.96
C ARG A 566 43.46 -43.27 30.31
N TRP A 567 43.34 -43.80 31.49
CA TRP A 567 44.26 -44.79 32.02
C TRP A 567 43.52 -46.03 32.44
N THR A 568 44.13 -47.22 32.20
CA THR A 568 43.65 -48.51 32.68
C THR A 568 44.74 -49.02 33.68
N GLU A 569 44.34 -49.34 34.90
CA GLU A 569 45.22 -49.87 35.95
C GLU A 569 45.72 -51.24 35.54
N ASN A 570 47.07 -51.45 35.61
CA ASN A 570 47.69 -52.76 35.39
C ASN A 570 47.55 -53.61 36.64
N ARG A 571 46.46 -54.34 36.81
CA ARG A 571 46.30 -55.28 37.91
C ARG A 571 47.21 -56.49 37.71
N VAL A 572 48.21 -56.62 38.49
CA VAL A 572 48.99 -57.85 38.65
C VAL A 572 48.15 -58.83 39.45
N ILE A 573 47.45 -59.74 38.79
CA ILE A 573 46.80 -60.85 39.48
C ILE A 573 47.88 -61.84 39.80
N VAL A 574 48.34 -61.84 41.05
CA VAL A 574 49.13 -62.94 41.59
C VAL A 574 48.25 -64.17 41.86
N ILE A 575 48.21 -65.07 40.90
CA ILE A 575 47.55 -66.35 41.07
C ILE A 575 48.57 -67.21 41.87
N ILE A 576 48.29 -67.35 43.15
CA ILE A 576 48.96 -68.40 43.98
C ILE A 576 48.31 -69.74 43.57
N ARG A 577 48.99 -70.54 42.80
CA ARG A 577 48.61 -71.91 42.56
C ARG A 577 49.22 -72.71 43.72
N PRO A 578 48.47 -73.62 44.30
CA PRO A 578 49.07 -74.74 44.99
C PRO A 578 49.62 -75.74 43.94
N ASP A 579 50.79 -76.19 44.22
CA ASP A 579 51.66 -77.20 43.64
C ASP A 579 50.83 -78.42 43.11
N ASP A 580 51.09 -78.83 41.89
CA ASP A 580 51.50 -80.19 41.59
C ASP A 580 51.83 -80.42 40.07
N SER A 581 53.02 -80.76 39.86
CA SER A 581 53.55 -81.71 38.86
C SER A 581 53.00 -81.84 37.45
N LYS A 582 53.95 -81.67 36.53
CA LYS A 582 54.14 -82.41 35.22
C LYS A 582 53.07 -82.31 34.18
N ASP A 583 53.36 -81.72 33.04
CA ASP A 583 53.74 -82.43 31.83
C ASP A 583 53.73 -81.51 30.61
N GLU A 584 54.50 -81.84 29.65
CA GLU A 584 54.86 -81.45 28.30
C GLU A 584 53.92 -80.53 27.55
N PRO A 585 54.42 -79.70 26.58
CA PRO A 585 53.53 -78.89 25.68
C PRO A 585 52.75 -79.76 24.72
N ASP A 586 51.43 -79.70 24.86
CA ASP A 586 50.47 -80.33 23.92
C ASP A 586 50.64 -79.66 22.55
N PRO A 587 50.75 -80.47 21.44
CA PRO A 587 50.87 -79.89 20.08
C PRO A 587 49.62 -79.20 19.71
N GLY A 588 49.69 -77.89 19.66
CA GLY A 588 48.85 -76.91 19.11
C GLY A 588 47.42 -77.29 18.62
N ILE A 589 46.46 -77.03 19.47
CA ILE A 589 45.01 -76.95 19.03
C ILE A 589 44.92 -75.92 17.96
N VAL A 590 44.63 -76.33 16.73
CA VAL A 590 44.25 -75.43 15.64
C VAL A 590 42.90 -74.91 15.95
N HIS A 591 42.80 -73.61 16.36
CA HIS A 591 41.53 -72.98 16.68
C HIS A 591 40.64 -72.92 15.44
N ARG A 592 39.44 -73.45 15.53
CA ARG A 592 38.35 -73.24 14.59
C ARG A 592 37.37 -72.33 15.22
N TRP A 593 37.37 -71.05 14.76
CA TRP A 593 36.55 -70.02 15.31
C TRP A 593 35.12 -70.10 14.75
N GLY A 594 34.13 -70.11 15.60
CA GLY A 594 32.68 -69.93 15.28
C GLY A 594 32.38 -68.52 14.85
N PRO A 595 31.14 -68.25 14.45
CA PRO A 595 30.69 -66.88 14.04
C PRO A 595 30.74 -65.94 15.24
N TRP A 596 30.94 -64.66 14.95
CA TRP A 596 30.85 -63.58 15.93
C TRP A 596 29.42 -63.43 16.42
N ARG A 597 29.21 -63.36 17.71
CA ARG A 597 27.89 -63.14 18.35
C ARG A 597 27.93 -61.90 19.19
N SER A 598 26.89 -61.09 19.13
CA SER A 598 26.73 -59.89 19.93
C SER A 598 26.57 -60.24 21.42
N ASN A 599 27.18 -59.48 22.33
CA ASN A 599 26.97 -59.56 23.74
C ASN A 599 25.89 -58.58 24.27
N GLY A 600 25.29 -57.73 23.40
CA GLY A 600 24.25 -56.75 23.73
C GLY A 600 24.78 -55.43 24.34
N ASP A 601 26.02 -55.32 24.72
CA ASP A 601 26.70 -54.18 25.36
C ASP A 601 27.62 -53.37 24.41
N GLY A 602 27.50 -53.59 23.11
CA GLY A 602 28.39 -52.98 22.11
C GLY A 602 29.69 -53.76 21.89
N THR A 603 29.77 -54.98 22.42
CA THR A 603 30.85 -55.93 22.18
C THR A 603 30.33 -57.17 21.49
N HIS A 604 31.25 -57.98 20.95
CA HIS A 604 30.94 -59.26 20.33
C HIS A 604 31.99 -60.30 20.73
N THR A 605 31.54 -61.57 20.75
CA THR A 605 32.39 -62.70 21.16
C THR A 605 32.27 -63.79 20.07
N ARG A 606 33.40 -64.51 19.77
CA ARG A 606 33.40 -65.78 19.10
C ARG A 606 34.09 -66.81 19.92
N ARG A 607 33.63 -67.99 19.84
CA ARG A 607 34.20 -69.18 20.56
C ARG A 607 34.86 -70.16 19.61
N CYS A 608 35.88 -70.78 20.10
CA CYS A 608 36.50 -71.91 19.38
C CYS A 608 35.52 -73.09 19.35
N THR A 609 35.37 -73.70 18.12
CA THR A 609 34.46 -74.81 17.91
C THR A 609 35.19 -76.13 17.76
N ALA A 610 36.55 -76.15 17.91
CA ALA A 610 37.33 -77.35 17.93
C ALA A 610 37.05 -78.14 19.22
N SER A 611 37.02 -79.47 19.10
CA SER A 611 36.81 -80.40 20.24
C SER A 611 37.90 -80.22 21.28
N GLY A 612 37.55 -79.92 22.56
CA GLY A 612 38.50 -79.65 23.62
C GLY A 612 39.01 -78.22 23.72
N CYS A 613 38.61 -77.31 22.87
CA CYS A 613 39.00 -75.91 22.90
C CYS A 613 37.96 -75.07 23.64
N PHE A 614 38.32 -74.31 24.66
CA PHE A 614 37.44 -73.44 25.40
C PHE A 614 37.72 -71.94 25.18
N ASP A 615 38.60 -71.60 24.22
CA ASP A 615 39.05 -70.23 23.95
C ASP A 615 37.93 -69.41 23.30
N GLN A 616 37.89 -68.17 23.69
CA GLN A 616 37.00 -67.14 23.13
C GLN A 616 37.78 -65.91 22.78
N GLN A 617 37.33 -65.24 21.72
CA GLN A 617 37.83 -63.94 21.32
C GLN A 617 36.70 -62.93 21.50
N ASN A 618 37.00 -61.79 22.15
CA ASN A 618 36.10 -60.68 22.39
C ASN A 618 36.62 -59.47 21.62
N GLY A 619 35.68 -58.68 21.09
CA GLY A 619 36.00 -57.42 20.43
C GLY A 619 34.88 -56.39 20.62
N LYS A 620 35.19 -55.13 20.40
CA LYS A 620 34.17 -54.08 20.34
C LYS A 620 33.49 -54.09 19.00
N CYS A 621 32.22 -53.86 18.96
CA CYS A 621 31.48 -53.66 17.71
C CYS A 621 32.03 -52.45 16.93
N TYR A 622 32.26 -52.60 15.63
CA TYR A 622 32.80 -51.56 14.76
C TYR A 622 32.25 -51.68 13.34
N GLY A 623 32.42 -50.61 12.53
CA GLY A 623 31.89 -50.51 11.17
C GLY A 623 30.40 -50.09 11.13
N GLY A 624 29.90 -49.94 9.91
CA GLY A 624 28.59 -49.36 9.66
C GLY A 624 28.55 -47.89 10.02
N THR A 625 27.53 -47.18 9.51
CA THR A 625 27.38 -45.75 9.72
C THR A 625 26.03 -45.47 10.38
N PRO A 626 25.97 -44.84 11.56
CA PRO A 626 24.69 -44.43 12.15
C PRO A 626 24.04 -43.32 11.33
N ASN A 627 22.73 -43.18 11.44
CA ASN A 627 21.96 -42.04 10.95
C ASN A 627 21.03 -41.48 12.03
N CYS A 628 20.20 -40.53 11.68
CA CYS A 628 19.31 -39.81 12.62
C CYS A 628 18.37 -40.74 13.41
N THR A 629 18.03 -41.93 12.90
CA THR A 629 17.10 -42.87 13.56
C THR A 629 17.72 -44.25 13.86
N GLN A 630 18.80 -44.59 13.17
CA GLN A 630 19.41 -45.92 13.30
C GLN A 630 20.84 -45.87 13.82
N ARG A 631 21.15 -46.74 14.79
CA ARG A 631 22.50 -46.99 15.27
C ARG A 631 23.34 -47.72 14.22
N ALA A 632 24.67 -47.57 14.30
CA ALA A 632 25.57 -48.34 13.46
C ALA A 632 25.35 -49.84 13.59
N SER A 633 25.52 -50.61 12.52
CA SER A 633 25.51 -52.08 12.52
C SER A 633 26.94 -52.61 12.52
N CYS A 634 27.27 -53.47 13.47
CA CYS A 634 28.59 -54.12 13.51
C CYS A 634 28.80 -55.00 12.28
N ILE A 635 29.89 -54.79 11.55
CA ILE A 635 30.19 -55.58 10.35
C ILE A 635 30.52 -57.08 10.59
N LEU A 636 30.86 -57.43 11.85
CA LEU A 636 31.21 -58.82 12.21
C LEU A 636 30.03 -59.61 12.79
N CYS A 637 29.19 -58.99 13.63
CA CYS A 637 28.10 -59.69 14.30
C CYS A 637 26.68 -59.19 13.89
N GLY A 638 26.57 -58.15 13.03
CA GLY A 638 25.31 -57.57 12.54
C GLY A 638 24.49 -56.74 13.56
N ALA A 639 24.90 -56.74 14.82
CA ALA A 639 24.12 -56.07 15.87
C ALA A 639 24.22 -54.56 15.78
N LYS A 640 23.14 -53.84 16.18
CA LYS A 640 23.11 -52.38 16.31
C LYS A 640 23.88 -51.96 17.57
N TYR A 641 24.80 -50.98 17.43
CA TYR A 641 25.64 -50.50 18.54
C TYR A 641 25.83 -48.98 18.47
N GLY A 642 26.33 -48.37 19.53
CA GLY A 642 26.57 -46.90 19.63
C GLY A 642 25.28 -46.08 19.75
N LYS A 643 25.38 -44.80 19.44
CA LYS A 643 24.24 -43.85 19.39
C LYS A 643 23.85 -43.60 17.93
N THR A 644 22.66 -43.14 17.71
CA THR A 644 22.23 -42.52 16.45
C THR A 644 23.03 -41.24 16.19
N ASP A 645 23.16 -40.83 14.94
CA ASP A 645 23.78 -39.56 14.55
C ASP A 645 22.68 -38.60 14.11
N PRO A 646 22.30 -37.63 14.92
CA PRO A 646 21.19 -36.70 14.59
C PRO A 646 21.54 -35.75 13.45
N THR A 647 22.80 -35.68 13.02
CA THR A 647 23.22 -34.77 11.94
C THR A 647 23.31 -35.48 10.59
N ARG A 648 23.09 -36.78 10.54
CA ARG A 648 23.19 -37.61 9.33
C ARG A 648 21.85 -38.15 8.90
N HIS A 649 21.24 -37.47 7.95
CA HIS A 649 19.92 -37.80 7.41
C HIS A 649 20.06 -38.71 6.18
N ALA A 650 19.42 -39.90 6.23
CA ALA A 650 19.56 -40.91 5.17
C ALA A 650 18.51 -40.77 4.05
N SER A 651 17.47 -39.95 4.25
CA SER A 651 16.28 -39.86 3.38
C SER A 651 15.76 -38.42 3.38
N LEU A 652 16.57 -37.53 2.81
CA LEU A 652 16.14 -36.14 2.59
C LEU A 652 15.39 -36.07 1.25
N GLU A 653 14.15 -35.66 1.31
CA GLU A 653 13.28 -35.41 0.17
C GLU A 653 13.11 -33.90 -0.01
N LYS A 654 13.39 -33.41 -1.22
CA LYS A 654 13.16 -31.99 -1.54
C LYS A 654 11.68 -31.72 -1.67
N LEU A 655 11.19 -30.71 -0.97
CA LEU A 655 9.86 -30.15 -1.09
C LEU A 655 9.97 -28.79 -1.79
N GLU A 656 9.43 -28.69 -2.99
CA GLU A 656 9.47 -27.45 -3.77
C GLU A 656 8.67 -26.32 -3.11
N ALA A 657 9.05 -25.08 -3.37
CA ALA A 657 8.31 -23.92 -2.92
C ALA A 657 6.90 -23.90 -3.52
N ILE A 658 5.92 -23.54 -2.72
CA ILE A 658 4.54 -23.30 -3.16
C ILE A 658 4.21 -21.85 -2.80
N ALA A 659 3.79 -21.03 -3.77
CA ALA A 659 3.36 -19.67 -3.51
C ALA A 659 2.11 -19.66 -2.63
N ALA A 660 2.06 -18.75 -1.65
CA ALA A 660 0.86 -18.53 -0.86
C ALA A 660 -0.24 -17.92 -1.74
N THR A 661 -1.49 -18.27 -1.47
CA THR A 661 -2.68 -17.73 -2.11
C THR A 661 -3.61 -17.17 -1.04
N ALA A 662 -4.66 -16.46 -1.43
CA ALA A 662 -5.68 -16.01 -0.49
C ALA A 662 -6.44 -17.19 0.16
N ALA A 663 -6.54 -18.32 -0.54
CA ALA A 663 -7.23 -19.53 -0.05
C ALA A 663 -6.33 -20.45 0.79
N ALA A 664 -5.02 -20.48 0.56
CA ALA A 664 -4.10 -21.41 1.19
C ALA A 664 -2.74 -20.80 1.50
N ASN A 665 -2.16 -21.24 2.60
CA ASN A 665 -0.78 -20.94 2.93
C ASN A 665 0.17 -21.52 1.87
N GLY A 666 1.25 -20.83 1.59
CA GLY A 666 2.34 -21.31 0.78
C GLY A 666 3.34 -22.14 1.60
N ARG A 667 4.40 -22.58 0.95
CA ARG A 667 5.53 -23.29 1.57
C ARG A 667 6.84 -22.80 0.96
N VAL A 668 7.83 -22.56 1.79
CA VAL A 668 9.20 -22.31 1.33
C VAL A 668 9.83 -23.61 0.79
N GLU A 669 10.79 -23.50 -0.14
CA GLU A 669 11.60 -24.65 -0.54
C GLU A 669 12.34 -25.20 0.67
N CYS A 670 12.21 -26.51 0.93
CA CYS A 670 12.85 -27.15 2.08
C CYS A 670 13.11 -28.64 1.80
N TRP A 671 13.87 -29.29 2.67
CA TRP A 671 14.15 -30.72 2.64
C TRP A 671 13.55 -31.41 3.86
N HIS A 672 12.76 -32.42 3.65
CA HIS A 672 12.11 -33.21 4.69
C HIS A 672 12.84 -34.54 4.87
N CYS A 673 13.27 -34.83 6.11
CA CYS A 673 13.81 -36.15 6.43
C CYS A 673 12.69 -37.13 6.80
N THR A 674 12.29 -38.00 5.90
CA THR A 674 11.20 -38.97 6.13
C THR A 674 11.52 -39.99 7.25
N ALA A 675 12.78 -40.10 7.69
CA ALA A 675 13.19 -40.99 8.75
C ALA A 675 13.04 -40.43 10.16
N CYS A 676 13.26 -39.14 10.37
CA CYS A 676 13.15 -38.48 11.68
C CYS A 676 12.10 -37.37 11.73
N ASP A 677 11.37 -37.13 10.63
CA ASP A 677 10.28 -36.16 10.49
C ASP A 677 10.70 -34.70 10.79
N LYS A 678 11.90 -34.33 10.33
CA LYS A 678 12.42 -32.98 10.49
C LYS A 678 12.59 -32.28 9.15
N TYR A 679 12.46 -30.95 9.15
CA TYR A 679 12.61 -30.11 7.98
C TYR A 679 13.92 -29.33 8.02
N PHE A 680 14.53 -29.08 6.86
CA PHE A 680 15.83 -28.43 6.72
C PHE A 680 15.80 -27.41 5.57
N ALA A 681 16.54 -26.31 5.73
CA ALA A 681 16.69 -25.30 4.69
C ALA A 681 17.69 -25.69 3.60
N ASP A 682 18.46 -26.78 3.79
CA ASP A 682 19.51 -27.18 2.87
C ASP A 682 19.51 -28.70 2.60
N ALA A 683 19.99 -29.08 1.41
CA ALA A 683 20.05 -30.46 0.94
C ALA A 683 20.96 -31.38 1.79
N ASN A 684 21.77 -30.85 2.70
CA ASN A 684 22.66 -31.61 3.54
C ASN A 684 22.06 -31.89 4.94
N GLY A 685 20.89 -31.32 5.24
CA GLY A 685 20.22 -31.44 6.53
C GLY A 685 20.94 -30.78 7.70
N LYS A 686 21.62 -29.68 7.46
CA LYS A 686 22.39 -28.96 8.48
C LYS A 686 21.59 -27.92 9.22
N THR A 687 20.74 -27.17 8.48
CA THR A 687 19.95 -26.06 9.01
C THR A 687 18.53 -26.55 9.25
N GLU A 688 18.21 -26.92 10.48
CA GLU A 688 16.87 -27.40 10.86
C GLU A 688 15.86 -26.24 10.83
N LEU A 689 14.71 -26.47 10.21
CA LEU A 689 13.56 -25.58 10.20
C LEU A 689 12.49 -26.14 11.15
N THR A 690 11.78 -25.24 11.84
CA THR A 690 10.54 -25.63 12.51
C THR A 690 9.44 -25.83 11.46
N ALA A 691 8.43 -26.63 11.75
CA ALA A 691 7.30 -26.82 10.84
C ALA A 691 6.63 -25.47 10.47
N GLU A 692 6.55 -24.55 11.42
CA GLU A 692 6.03 -23.20 11.23
C GLU A 692 6.87 -22.38 10.24
N ASN A 693 8.19 -22.50 10.27
CA ASN A 693 9.08 -21.78 9.36
C ASN A 693 9.08 -22.34 7.93
N THR A 694 8.41 -23.46 7.69
CA THR A 694 8.18 -23.99 6.32
C THR A 694 6.94 -23.40 5.66
N VAL A 695 6.08 -22.69 6.41
CA VAL A 695 4.80 -22.16 5.94
C VAL A 695 4.97 -20.67 5.60
N THR A 696 4.41 -20.25 4.46
CA THR A 696 4.23 -18.84 4.09
C THR A 696 2.77 -18.48 4.31
N GLU A 697 2.49 -17.41 5.03
CA GLU A 697 1.12 -16.98 5.31
C GLU A 697 0.33 -16.65 4.04
N LYS A 698 -1.01 -16.77 4.11
CA LYS A 698 -1.94 -16.41 3.04
C LYS A 698 -1.71 -14.95 2.62
N VAL A 699 -1.89 -14.67 1.34
CA VAL A 699 -1.91 -13.29 0.82
C VAL A 699 -3.32 -12.68 0.99
N PRO A 700 -3.45 -11.34 1.07
CA PRO A 700 -4.77 -10.70 1.11
C PRO A 700 -5.63 -11.11 -0.09
N PRO A 701 -6.94 -11.36 0.11
CA PRO A 701 -7.82 -11.78 -0.97
C PRO A 701 -8.19 -10.63 -1.91
N SER A 702 -8.59 -10.99 -3.12
CA SER A 702 -9.04 -10.07 -4.16
C SER A 702 -10.35 -10.54 -4.80
N ILE A 703 -11.09 -9.61 -5.42
CA ILE A 703 -12.22 -9.96 -6.28
C ILE A 703 -11.68 -10.37 -7.65
N ILE A 704 -11.96 -11.60 -8.07
CA ILE A 704 -11.51 -12.18 -9.34
C ILE A 704 -12.59 -12.24 -10.42
N GLN A 705 -13.83 -11.92 -10.05
CA GLN A 705 -14.96 -11.80 -10.98
C GLN A 705 -16.00 -10.83 -10.41
N GLY A 706 -16.60 -10.02 -11.27
CA GLY A 706 -17.64 -9.06 -10.89
C GLY A 706 -17.11 -7.65 -10.60
N ASN A 707 -15.82 -7.38 -10.83
CA ASN A 707 -15.27 -6.04 -10.73
C ASN A 707 -16.02 -5.08 -11.66
N ASP A 708 -16.40 -3.90 -11.14
CA ASP A 708 -17.10 -2.83 -11.85
C ASP A 708 -18.40 -3.31 -12.53
N ALA A 709 -19.05 -4.32 -11.95
CA ALA A 709 -20.30 -4.86 -12.48
C ALA A 709 -21.41 -3.79 -12.47
N ARG A 710 -22.35 -3.90 -13.41
CA ARG A 710 -23.47 -2.97 -13.56
C ARG A 710 -24.76 -3.74 -13.46
N TRP A 711 -25.72 -3.17 -12.77
CA TRP A 711 -27.07 -3.70 -12.66
C TRP A 711 -28.09 -2.58 -12.84
N LYS A 712 -29.17 -2.88 -13.52
CA LYS A 712 -30.17 -1.87 -13.86
C LYS A 712 -31.46 -2.13 -13.09
N LYS A 713 -32.03 -1.09 -12.47
CA LYS A 713 -33.32 -1.19 -11.76
C LYS A 713 -34.44 -1.72 -12.68
N GLY A 714 -35.22 -2.65 -12.16
CA GLY A 714 -36.22 -3.37 -12.92
C GLY A 714 -35.70 -4.59 -13.69
N GLU A 715 -34.43 -4.93 -13.60
CA GLU A 715 -33.86 -6.14 -14.18
C GLU A 715 -34.03 -7.34 -13.21
N SER A 716 -34.67 -8.41 -13.70
CA SER A 716 -34.81 -9.67 -12.94
C SER A 716 -33.51 -10.49 -12.98
N SER A 717 -32.40 -9.89 -12.53
CA SER A 717 -31.07 -10.51 -12.48
C SER A 717 -30.37 -10.25 -11.16
N THR A 718 -29.42 -11.11 -10.81
CA THR A 718 -28.55 -10.96 -9.65
C THR A 718 -27.20 -10.44 -10.08
N LEU A 719 -26.45 -9.78 -9.17
CA LEU A 719 -25.03 -9.48 -9.38
C LEU A 719 -24.15 -10.52 -8.69
N THR A 720 -23.23 -11.10 -9.45
CA THR A 720 -22.33 -12.16 -8.96
C THR A 720 -20.93 -11.62 -8.82
N PHE A 721 -20.33 -11.84 -7.64
CA PHE A 721 -18.96 -11.53 -7.31
C PHE A 721 -18.23 -12.79 -6.85
N ARG A 722 -16.98 -12.96 -7.27
CA ARG A 722 -16.14 -14.07 -6.83
C ARG A 722 -14.85 -13.54 -6.23
N SER A 723 -14.53 -13.97 -5.01
CA SER A 723 -13.27 -13.72 -4.35
C SER A 723 -12.40 -14.99 -4.39
N ASP A 724 -11.08 -14.81 -4.45
CA ASP A 724 -10.09 -15.88 -4.36
C ASP A 724 -9.81 -16.35 -2.91
N ALA A 725 -10.48 -15.77 -1.90
CA ALA A 725 -10.47 -16.29 -0.53
C ALA A 725 -11.07 -17.69 -0.43
N ALA A 726 -10.62 -18.49 0.55
CA ALA A 726 -11.18 -19.80 0.81
C ALA A 726 -12.63 -19.70 1.29
N PHE A 727 -13.51 -20.58 0.80
CA PHE A 727 -14.93 -20.56 1.16
C PHE A 727 -15.17 -20.74 2.66
N GLU A 728 -14.33 -21.56 3.33
CA GLU A 728 -14.42 -21.79 4.77
C GLU A 728 -14.06 -20.56 5.60
N ASP A 729 -13.28 -19.64 5.04
CA ASP A 729 -12.83 -18.41 5.70
C ASP A 729 -13.87 -17.28 5.64
N PHE A 730 -14.99 -17.47 4.92
CA PHE A 730 -16.04 -16.47 4.74
C PHE A 730 -16.62 -15.98 6.08
N ALA A 731 -16.67 -14.67 6.26
CA ALA A 731 -17.27 -14.03 7.42
C ALA A 731 -18.60 -13.32 7.08
N GLU A 732 -18.56 -12.30 6.22
CA GLU A 732 -19.74 -11.49 5.88
C GLU A 732 -19.55 -10.76 4.54
N VAL A 733 -20.64 -10.18 4.04
CA VAL A 733 -20.64 -9.28 2.87
C VAL A 733 -21.04 -7.89 3.34
N LEU A 734 -20.30 -6.89 2.88
CA LEU A 734 -20.61 -5.49 3.14
C LEU A 734 -20.88 -4.78 1.81
N VAL A 735 -21.84 -3.88 1.82
CA VAL A 735 -22.06 -2.90 0.74
C VAL A 735 -22.04 -1.51 1.35
N ASP A 736 -21.24 -0.62 0.80
CA ASP A 736 -20.99 0.74 1.30
C ASP A 736 -20.59 0.76 2.79
N GLY A 737 -19.81 -0.26 3.19
CA GLY A 737 -19.34 -0.43 4.55
C GLY A 737 -20.38 -1.02 5.53
N ALA A 738 -21.63 -1.24 5.11
CA ALA A 738 -22.68 -1.85 5.93
C ALA A 738 -22.77 -3.36 5.69
N ALA A 739 -22.75 -4.15 6.77
CA ALA A 739 -22.90 -5.61 6.69
C ALA A 739 -24.31 -6.00 6.23
N LEU A 740 -24.40 -6.89 5.25
CA LEU A 740 -25.65 -7.36 4.69
C LEU A 740 -26.27 -8.49 5.52
N SER A 741 -27.60 -8.52 5.63
CA SER A 741 -28.32 -9.69 6.12
C SER A 741 -28.21 -10.84 5.12
N SER A 742 -28.26 -12.08 5.62
CA SER A 742 -28.24 -13.29 4.77
C SER A 742 -29.42 -13.39 3.78
N GLU A 743 -30.43 -12.57 3.95
CA GLU A 743 -31.57 -12.46 3.02
C GLU A 743 -31.26 -11.61 1.77
N SER A 744 -30.22 -10.78 1.85
CA SER A 744 -29.83 -9.84 0.78
C SER A 744 -28.94 -10.48 -0.29
N TYR A 745 -28.32 -11.61 0.02
CA TYR A 745 -27.41 -12.29 -0.90
C TYR A 745 -27.49 -13.81 -0.74
N GLU A 746 -26.93 -14.51 -1.71
CA GLU A 746 -26.64 -15.94 -1.65
C GLU A 746 -25.13 -16.18 -1.74
N LYS A 747 -24.60 -17.04 -0.88
CA LYS A 747 -23.20 -17.46 -0.95
C LYS A 747 -23.07 -18.90 -1.43
N ARG A 748 -22.10 -19.15 -2.31
CA ARG A 748 -21.84 -20.47 -2.86
C ARG A 748 -20.34 -20.76 -2.87
N ASN A 749 -20.01 -22.07 -2.78
CA ASN A 749 -18.64 -22.53 -2.95
C ASN A 749 -18.34 -22.65 -4.47
N GLY A 750 -17.36 -21.87 -4.94
CA GLY A 750 -16.88 -21.86 -6.32
C GLY A 750 -15.53 -22.59 -6.46
N GLU A 751 -15.51 -23.92 -6.30
CA GLU A 751 -14.27 -24.73 -6.37
C GLU A 751 -13.24 -24.33 -5.28
N GLY A 752 -13.73 -24.07 -4.05
CA GLY A 752 -12.92 -23.65 -2.90
C GLY A 752 -12.91 -22.14 -2.65
N ASN A 753 -13.37 -21.34 -3.59
CA ASN A 753 -13.45 -19.88 -3.51
C ASN A 753 -14.83 -19.40 -3.10
N ILE A 754 -14.94 -18.14 -2.64
CA ILE A 754 -16.21 -17.53 -2.24
C ILE A 754 -16.91 -16.94 -3.47
N ILE A 755 -18.15 -17.35 -3.73
CA ILE A 755 -19.05 -16.68 -4.67
C ILE A 755 -20.19 -16.04 -3.86
N VAL A 756 -20.46 -14.77 -4.14
CA VAL A 756 -21.57 -13.99 -3.57
C VAL A 756 -22.46 -13.51 -4.69
N GLU A 757 -23.75 -13.75 -4.59
CA GLU A 757 -24.78 -13.22 -5.51
C GLU A 757 -25.68 -12.28 -4.74
N LEU A 758 -25.65 -10.98 -5.04
CA LEU A 758 -26.58 -10.01 -4.51
C LEU A 758 -27.95 -10.22 -5.15
N ARG A 759 -28.99 -10.31 -4.34
CA ARG A 759 -30.37 -10.56 -4.80
C ARG A 759 -30.98 -9.30 -5.41
N GLU A 760 -31.79 -9.46 -6.44
CA GLU A 760 -32.60 -8.41 -7.07
C GLU A 760 -33.32 -7.56 -6.02
N SER A 761 -34.00 -8.19 -5.06
CA SER A 761 -34.76 -7.51 -4.01
C SER A 761 -33.91 -6.57 -3.12
N TYR A 762 -32.61 -6.83 -3.01
CA TYR A 762 -31.68 -5.96 -2.33
C TYR A 762 -31.16 -4.86 -3.26
N LEU A 763 -30.81 -5.21 -4.50
CA LEU A 763 -30.30 -4.27 -5.51
C LEU A 763 -31.33 -3.17 -5.81
N GLU A 764 -32.61 -3.49 -5.84
CA GLU A 764 -33.71 -2.53 -6.01
C GLU A 764 -33.78 -1.47 -4.89
N GLN A 765 -33.33 -1.78 -3.68
CA GLN A 765 -33.36 -0.88 -2.54
C GLN A 765 -32.16 0.09 -2.53
N LEU A 766 -31.10 -0.24 -3.28
CA LEU A 766 -29.91 0.62 -3.35
C LEU A 766 -30.24 1.91 -4.12
N ALA A 767 -29.51 2.98 -3.79
CA ALA A 767 -29.57 4.20 -4.58
C ALA A 767 -29.00 3.96 -5.99
N GLU A 768 -29.38 4.79 -6.94
CA GLU A 768 -28.70 4.79 -8.25
C GLU A 768 -27.29 5.39 -8.08
N GLY A 769 -26.30 4.77 -8.69
CA GLY A 769 -24.91 5.21 -8.59
C GLY A 769 -23.92 4.08 -8.35
N GLU A 770 -22.73 4.44 -7.98
CA GLU A 770 -21.64 3.53 -7.66
C GLU A 770 -21.71 3.10 -6.18
N HIS A 771 -21.56 1.82 -5.94
CA HIS A 771 -21.52 1.18 -4.62
C HIS A 771 -20.24 0.39 -4.45
N THR A 772 -19.76 0.30 -3.21
CA THR A 772 -18.61 -0.52 -2.85
C THR A 772 -19.07 -1.85 -2.27
N LEU A 773 -18.58 -2.96 -2.78
CA LEU A 773 -18.77 -4.29 -2.18
C LEU A 773 -17.48 -4.77 -1.53
N ALA A 774 -17.57 -5.33 -0.34
CA ALA A 774 -16.49 -6.06 0.33
C ALA A 774 -16.96 -7.47 0.72
N ILE A 775 -16.21 -8.48 0.34
CA ILE A 775 -16.36 -9.86 0.84
C ILE A 775 -15.30 -10.04 1.92
N ARG A 776 -15.74 -10.07 3.17
CA ARG A 776 -14.86 -10.25 4.34
C ARG A 776 -14.59 -11.71 4.59
N SER A 777 -13.36 -12.06 4.84
CA SER A 777 -12.90 -13.41 5.18
C SER A 777 -11.85 -13.36 6.30
N ALA A 778 -11.50 -14.52 6.87
CA ALA A 778 -10.45 -14.63 7.88
C ALA A 778 -9.06 -14.20 7.35
N SER A 779 -8.85 -14.24 6.03
CA SER A 779 -7.61 -13.81 5.37
C SER A 779 -7.62 -12.33 4.93
N GLY A 780 -8.71 -11.58 5.17
CA GLY A 780 -8.87 -10.16 4.86
C GLY A 780 -10.12 -9.86 4.04
N ASP A 781 -10.26 -8.60 3.62
CA ASP A 781 -11.38 -8.11 2.83
C ASP A 781 -11.00 -8.04 1.34
N ALA A 782 -11.80 -8.68 0.47
CA ALA A 782 -11.74 -8.50 -0.99
C ALA A 782 -12.77 -7.45 -1.40
N THR A 783 -12.33 -6.34 -1.98
CA THR A 783 -13.18 -5.17 -2.28
C THR A 783 -13.27 -4.88 -3.78
N THR A 784 -14.42 -4.40 -4.22
CA THR A 784 -14.66 -3.90 -5.58
C THR A 784 -15.80 -2.88 -5.61
N HIS A 785 -16.02 -2.25 -6.76
CA HIS A 785 -17.15 -1.37 -7.00
C HIS A 785 -18.16 -2.05 -7.94
N PHE A 786 -19.43 -1.61 -7.87
CA PHE A 786 -20.46 -1.94 -8.82
C PHE A 786 -21.42 -0.76 -8.96
N THR A 787 -22.15 -0.68 -10.07
CA THR A 787 -23.04 0.44 -10.37
C THR A 787 -24.49 -0.04 -10.46
N VAL A 788 -25.41 0.65 -9.76
CA VAL A 788 -26.85 0.52 -9.92
C VAL A 788 -27.32 1.62 -10.87
N GLU A 789 -27.80 1.23 -12.05
CA GLU A 789 -28.32 2.15 -13.08
C GLU A 789 -29.82 2.36 -12.92
N ALA A 790 -30.34 3.54 -13.37
CA ALA A 790 -31.75 3.84 -13.34
C ALA A 790 -32.56 2.84 -14.15
N ALA A 791 -33.81 2.60 -13.74
CA ALA A 791 -34.78 1.85 -14.55
C ALA A 791 -34.97 2.52 -15.93
N PRO A 792 -35.25 1.76 -17.01
CA PRO A 792 -35.60 2.35 -18.28
C PRO A 792 -36.83 3.25 -18.10
N ASP A 793 -36.75 4.49 -18.56
CA ASP A 793 -37.89 5.41 -18.53
C ASP A 793 -38.99 4.89 -19.49
N GLU A 794 -40.00 4.22 -18.94
CA GLU A 794 -41.17 3.70 -19.69
C GLU A 794 -42.13 4.80 -20.12
N THR A 795 -41.84 6.10 -19.93
CA THR A 795 -42.78 7.19 -20.15
C THR A 795 -42.84 7.72 -21.59
N HIS A 796 -42.15 7.10 -22.54
CA HIS A 796 -42.43 7.34 -23.95
C HIS A 796 -42.73 6.03 -24.68
N PRO A 797 -44.00 5.70 -24.97
CA PRO A 797 -44.29 4.69 -25.96
C PRO A 797 -43.72 5.22 -27.29
N VAL A 798 -42.55 4.73 -27.67
CA VAL A 798 -42.07 4.93 -29.05
C VAL A 798 -43.15 4.36 -29.95
N SER A 799 -43.90 5.28 -30.58
CA SER A 799 -45.05 4.92 -31.45
C SER A 799 -44.53 3.85 -32.42
N TRP A 800 -45.16 2.68 -32.44
CA TRP A 800 -44.78 1.53 -33.24
C TRP A 800 -44.64 1.86 -34.76
N TRP A 801 -45.06 3.05 -35.14
CA TRP A 801 -44.83 3.68 -36.46
C TRP A 801 -43.31 3.90 -36.75
N VAL A 802 -42.45 4.06 -35.79
CA VAL A 802 -41.00 4.20 -35.99
C VAL A 802 -40.39 2.85 -36.37
N TYR A 803 -40.89 1.74 -35.82
CA TYR A 803 -40.50 0.38 -36.24
C TYR A 803 -41.05 0.03 -37.63
N ALA A 804 -42.29 0.49 -37.97
CA ALA A 804 -42.84 0.30 -39.29
C ALA A 804 -42.07 1.10 -40.35
N ALA A 805 -41.58 2.30 -40.04
CA ALA A 805 -40.71 3.09 -40.91
C ALA A 805 -39.33 2.48 -41.11
N ALA A 806 -38.71 1.90 -40.04
CA ALA A 806 -37.43 1.21 -40.14
C ALA A 806 -37.52 -0.10 -40.94
N LEU A 807 -38.61 -0.87 -40.79
CA LEU A 807 -38.85 -2.09 -41.58
C LEU A 807 -39.21 -1.76 -43.03
N GLY A 808 -39.93 -0.66 -43.28
CA GLY A 808 -40.19 -0.16 -44.63
C GLY A 808 -38.94 0.28 -45.38
N ALA A 809 -37.99 0.94 -44.70
CA ALA A 809 -36.70 1.36 -45.25
C ALA A 809 -35.81 0.15 -45.59
N PHE A 810 -35.85 -0.91 -44.79
CA PHE A 810 -35.10 -2.15 -45.04
C PHE A 810 -35.67 -2.94 -46.24
N ALA A 811 -37.00 -2.97 -46.41
CA ALA A 811 -37.66 -3.61 -47.57
C ALA A 811 -37.40 -2.85 -48.89
N ILE A 812 -37.33 -1.53 -48.87
CA ILE A 812 -37.02 -0.70 -50.04
C ILE A 812 -35.52 -0.82 -50.38
N GLY A 813 -34.61 -0.90 -49.40
CA GLY A 813 -33.16 -1.13 -49.58
C GLY A 813 -32.84 -2.47 -50.23
N THR A 814 -33.52 -3.52 -49.85
CA THR A 814 -33.35 -4.87 -50.46
C THR A 814 -33.95 -4.98 -51.85
N CYS A 815 -35.05 -4.30 -52.16
CA CYS A 815 -35.62 -4.26 -53.51
C CYS A 815 -34.72 -3.49 -54.48
N VAL A 816 -34.11 -2.38 -54.10
CA VAL A 816 -33.18 -1.64 -54.96
C VAL A 816 -31.88 -2.41 -55.19
N ALA A 817 -31.38 -3.18 -54.20
CA ALA A 817 -30.17 -4.02 -54.38
C ALA A 817 -30.42 -5.20 -55.33
N VAL A 818 -31.61 -5.81 -55.30
CA VAL A 818 -31.98 -6.92 -56.23
C VAL A 818 -32.21 -6.45 -57.67
N ILE A 819 -32.76 -5.22 -57.87
CA ILE A 819 -32.94 -4.66 -59.21
C ILE A 819 -31.60 -4.19 -59.80
N SER A 820 -30.66 -3.68 -59.02
CA SER A 820 -29.31 -3.32 -59.52
C SER A 820 -28.45 -4.53 -59.88
N PHE A 821 -28.66 -5.67 -59.24
CA PHE A 821 -27.92 -6.93 -59.59
C PHE A 821 -28.48 -7.64 -60.85
N ARG A 822 -29.76 -7.39 -61.21
CA ARG A 822 -30.32 -7.94 -62.47
C ARG A 822 -30.04 -7.10 -63.72
N ARG A 823 -29.59 -5.84 -63.59
CA ARG A 823 -29.18 -5.00 -64.75
C ARG A 823 -27.70 -5.15 -65.13
N LYS A 824 -26.87 -5.89 -64.41
CA LYS A 824 -25.48 -6.17 -64.76
C LYS A 824 -25.24 -7.59 -65.34
N LYS A 825 -26.31 -8.34 -65.65
CA LYS A 825 -26.25 -9.66 -66.36
C LYS A 825 -26.95 -9.70 -67.69
N ALA A 826 -27.34 -8.57 -68.25
CA ALA A 826 -27.86 -8.48 -69.63
C ALA A 826 -27.27 -7.24 -70.28
N GLY A 827 -26.04 -7.37 -70.74
CA GLY A 827 -25.28 -6.44 -71.53
C GLY A 827 -23.85 -6.87 -71.69
#